data_5fc89c3b7c5510ba3176de4ccf4b7aa2
#
_entry.id   5fc89c3b7c5510ba3176de4ccf4b7aa2
#
_cell.length_a   1.000
_cell.length_b   1.000
_cell.length_c   1.000
_cell.angle_alpha   90.00
_cell.angle_beta   90.00
_cell.angle_gamma   90.00
#
_symmetry.space_group_name_H-M   'P 1'
#
loop_
_entity.id
_entity.type
_entity.pdbx_description
1 polymer ?
#
loop_
_entity_poly.entity_id
_entity_poly.type
_entity_poly.pdbx_seq_one_letter_code
_entity_poly.pdbx_strand_id
1 'polypeptide(L)'
;MSYLKFEKALMTNLQESLPKELLRTNRSGAYSCSTIVDCNTRKYHGLLVVPVPELDDDNHVLLSSLDVTVIQHGAEFNLGLHKYQGNNYNPMGHKYIREFDCDKVPTTLYRVGGVILKKEVVFQHYENRILLRYTLVDGHSATTLRFRPFLAFRSVRQFTHENATASRDYAEVDNGIKTCMYAGYPDLFMQFSKKNNFIFQPDWYRGVEYPKEQERGYASNEDLYVPGYFEMNIKKGETIVFAASTSEIKSRSLKALFDKEVNERAPRDNFFHCLVNAAHQFHRRESNDDRYIIAGYPWFKCRARDTFISLPGLTLSIEEDDYFELVMKTAMKGYYEFMEGKPVTVHIAEIDQPDVPLWAVWALQQYAKEKGKEACLKKYGKFIKDVVMYVKCNHHPNLKLMPNGLLYTDGKDKAVTWMNSTANGRPVVPRTGYIVEFNALWYNALCFCASLCELAGKEKDQQQFLEAAELAKQSFLDTFLNEYGYLYDYVDGKMIDWSVRPNMIFPVAFDYSPLSQDQKKRVLDICTRELLTPKGLRSLSPKSGGYNPVYVGPQSQRDYAYHQGTAWPWLGGFYMEASLKMYKRTRLSFIERQMVGYDDEMSCHCLGTISELFDGNPPFTGRGAISFAMNVAEILRALELLEKYQY
;
A
#
# COMPACT_ATOMS: atom_id res chain seq x y z
N MET A 1 -15.13 -23.61 1.27
CA MET A 1 -13.98 -23.46 0.36
C MET A 1 -13.19 -22.28 0.88
N SER A 2 -11.84 -22.33 0.82
CA SER A 2 -11.04 -21.16 1.14
C SER A 2 -11.34 -20.04 0.14
N TYR A 3 -11.36 -18.77 0.59
CA TYR A 3 -11.71 -17.61 -0.21
C TYR A 3 -10.65 -17.29 -1.30
N LEU A 4 -9.36 -17.44 -0.96
CA LEU A 4 -8.25 -17.23 -1.89
C LEU A 4 -7.56 -18.56 -2.23
N LYS A 5 -8.25 -19.41 -3.00
CA LYS A 5 -7.75 -20.71 -3.43
C LYS A 5 -7.71 -20.83 -4.93
N PHE A 6 -6.57 -21.30 -5.46
CA PHE A 6 -6.33 -21.48 -6.89
C PHE A 6 -5.89 -22.92 -7.16
N GLU A 7 -6.55 -23.55 -8.09
CA GLU A 7 -6.31 -24.94 -8.45
C GLU A 7 -5.29 -25.08 -9.59
N LYS A 8 -4.89 -26.32 -9.84
CA LYS A 8 -3.87 -26.70 -10.82
C LYS A 8 -4.02 -26.00 -12.18
N ALA A 9 -5.23 -25.90 -12.71
CA ALA A 9 -5.46 -25.34 -14.03
C ALA A 9 -4.94 -23.90 -14.14
N LEU A 10 -5.25 -23.06 -13.16
CA LEU A 10 -4.75 -21.68 -13.08
C LEU A 10 -3.24 -21.65 -12.77
N MET A 11 -2.78 -22.42 -11.80
CA MET A 11 -1.38 -22.39 -11.33
C MET A 11 -0.40 -22.81 -12.43
N THR A 12 -0.78 -23.71 -13.31
CA THR A 12 0.06 -24.18 -14.43
C THR A 12 -0.02 -23.29 -15.68
N ASN A 13 -0.97 -22.36 -15.71
CA ASN A 13 -1.10 -21.36 -16.79
C ASN A 13 -0.38 -20.07 -16.39
N LEU A 14 0.80 -19.81 -16.95
CA LEU A 14 1.61 -18.63 -16.62
C LEU A 14 0.95 -17.30 -16.99
N GLN A 15 0.05 -17.28 -18.00
CA GLN A 15 -0.67 -16.06 -18.36
C GLN A 15 -1.66 -15.63 -17.26
N GLU A 16 -2.17 -16.58 -16.49
CA GLU A 16 -3.10 -16.32 -15.37
C GLU A 16 -2.41 -16.23 -14.02
N SER A 17 -1.35 -16.98 -13.79
CA SER A 17 -0.67 -17.06 -12.48
C SER A 17 0.39 -15.99 -12.27
N LEU A 18 1.16 -15.59 -13.29
CA LEU A 18 2.19 -14.55 -13.19
C LEU A 18 1.65 -13.15 -12.85
N PRO A 19 0.45 -12.72 -13.31
CA PRO A 19 -0.11 -11.45 -12.88
C PRO A 19 -0.50 -11.39 -11.40
N LYS A 20 -0.64 -12.55 -10.72
CA LYS A 20 -1.05 -12.63 -9.33
C LYS A 20 0.17 -12.55 -8.41
N GLU A 21 0.25 -11.47 -7.66
CA GLU A 21 1.34 -11.18 -6.73
C GLU A 21 0.91 -11.43 -5.29
N LEU A 22 1.86 -11.62 -4.40
CA LEU A 22 1.61 -11.83 -2.99
C LEU A 22 2.62 -11.05 -2.16
N LEU A 23 2.10 -10.19 -1.30
CA LEU A 23 2.87 -9.36 -0.38
C LEU A 23 2.80 -9.91 1.05
N ARG A 24 3.93 -9.91 1.75
CA ARG A 24 4.03 -10.17 3.19
C ARG A 24 4.97 -9.13 3.80
N THR A 25 4.62 -8.60 4.94
CA THR A 25 5.44 -7.61 5.64
C THR A 25 5.76 -8.07 7.05
N ASN A 26 6.86 -7.54 7.62
CA ASN A 26 7.18 -7.74 9.02
C ASN A 26 6.63 -6.63 9.93
N ARG A 27 5.89 -5.68 9.40
CA ARG A 27 5.39 -4.49 10.11
C ARG A 27 6.51 -3.61 10.72
N SER A 28 7.73 -3.68 10.16
CA SER A 28 8.90 -2.85 10.52
C SER A 28 9.67 -2.36 9.30
N GLY A 29 9.04 -2.37 8.12
CA GLY A 29 9.59 -1.86 6.87
C GLY A 29 10.16 -2.92 5.93
N ALA A 30 10.44 -4.13 6.40
CA ALA A 30 10.84 -5.23 5.53
C ALA A 30 9.62 -5.93 4.92
N TYR A 31 9.81 -6.53 3.76
CA TYR A 31 8.77 -7.29 3.08
C TYR A 31 9.31 -8.47 2.27
N SER A 32 8.41 -9.37 1.91
CA SER A 32 8.61 -10.40 0.90
C SER A 32 7.51 -10.26 -0.14
N CYS A 33 7.87 -10.23 -1.40
CA CYS A 33 6.94 -10.13 -2.51
C CYS A 33 7.42 -10.96 -3.70
N SER A 34 6.51 -11.72 -4.29
CA SER A 34 6.71 -12.47 -5.53
C SER A 34 5.36 -12.79 -6.16
N THR A 35 5.34 -13.50 -7.27
CA THR A 35 4.10 -14.09 -7.82
C THR A 35 3.71 -15.35 -7.02
N ILE A 36 2.46 -15.79 -7.16
CA ILE A 36 1.96 -17.02 -6.49
C ILE A 36 2.64 -18.31 -6.96
N VAL A 37 3.38 -18.23 -8.06
CA VAL A 37 4.22 -19.34 -8.60
C VAL A 37 5.71 -19.15 -8.32
N ASP A 38 6.06 -18.24 -7.41
CA ASP A 38 7.44 -17.89 -7.00
C ASP A 38 8.36 -17.42 -8.14
N CYS A 39 7.82 -16.88 -9.22
CA CYS A 39 8.58 -16.24 -10.29
C CYS A 39 8.64 -14.73 -10.08
N ASN A 40 9.82 -14.18 -9.88
CA ASN A 40 9.99 -12.75 -9.74
C ASN A 40 9.80 -12.03 -11.08
N THR A 41 8.90 -11.04 -11.12
CA THR A 41 8.56 -10.28 -12.33
C THR A 41 8.91 -8.80 -12.23
N ARG A 42 9.31 -8.33 -11.04
CA ARG A 42 9.68 -6.94 -10.74
C ARG A 42 11.03 -6.88 -10.04
N LYS A 43 11.79 -5.81 -10.24
CA LYS A 43 13.02 -5.55 -9.46
C LYS A 43 12.78 -5.41 -7.95
N TYR A 44 11.55 -5.11 -7.56
CA TYR A 44 11.09 -5.04 -6.17
C TYR A 44 10.76 -6.40 -5.54
N HIS A 45 10.68 -7.46 -6.35
CA HIS A 45 10.42 -8.80 -5.86
C HIS A 45 11.65 -9.38 -5.17
N GLY A 46 11.41 -10.10 -4.09
CA GLY A 46 12.41 -10.83 -3.33
C GLY A 46 11.77 -11.60 -2.19
N LEU A 47 12.42 -12.68 -1.79
CA LEU A 47 12.00 -13.50 -0.66
C LEU A 47 12.32 -12.81 0.67
N LEU A 48 13.47 -12.10 0.74
CA LEU A 48 13.83 -11.25 1.89
C LEU A 48 14.30 -9.89 1.38
N VAL A 49 13.47 -8.87 1.60
CA VAL A 49 13.74 -7.47 1.23
C VAL A 49 13.67 -6.62 2.49
N VAL A 50 14.78 -5.98 2.85
CA VAL A 50 14.95 -5.30 4.13
C VAL A 50 15.41 -3.85 3.96
N PRO A 51 15.04 -2.92 4.85
CA PRO A 51 15.70 -1.63 4.94
C PRO A 51 17.15 -1.81 5.41
N VAL A 52 18.07 -1.05 4.80
CA VAL A 52 19.49 -0.99 5.20
C VAL A 52 19.88 0.49 5.36
N PRO A 53 19.50 1.12 6.49
CA PRO A 53 19.68 2.56 6.71
C PRO A 53 21.14 3.01 6.63
N GLU A 54 22.09 2.10 6.83
CA GLU A 54 23.53 2.36 6.72
C GLU A 54 23.97 2.67 5.28
N LEU A 55 23.19 2.21 4.28
CA LEU A 55 23.48 2.43 2.86
C LEU A 55 22.65 3.59 2.28
N ASP A 56 21.36 3.53 2.44
CA ASP A 56 20.40 4.54 1.96
C ASP A 56 19.02 4.35 2.58
N ASP A 57 18.05 5.18 2.14
CA ASP A 57 16.66 5.10 2.61
C ASP A 57 15.82 4.04 1.90
N ASP A 58 16.37 3.31 0.91
CA ASP A 58 15.59 2.31 0.17
C ASP A 58 15.64 0.93 0.86
N ASN A 59 14.76 0.05 0.43
CA ASN A 59 14.84 -1.36 0.76
C ASN A 59 15.84 -2.08 -0.16
N HIS A 60 16.44 -3.15 0.33
CA HIS A 60 17.43 -3.95 -0.38
C HIS A 60 17.01 -5.41 -0.44
N VAL A 61 17.13 -6.01 -1.62
CA VAL A 61 16.91 -7.44 -1.82
C VAL A 61 18.17 -8.20 -1.40
N LEU A 62 18.12 -8.92 -0.30
CA LEU A 62 19.22 -9.80 0.13
C LEU A 62 19.06 -11.19 -0.50
N LEU A 63 17.90 -11.82 -0.30
CA LEU A 63 17.55 -13.11 -0.87
C LEU A 63 16.44 -12.91 -1.91
N SER A 64 16.75 -13.14 -3.17
CA SER A 64 15.80 -13.01 -4.28
C SER A 64 14.79 -14.16 -4.29
N SER A 65 15.28 -15.41 -4.21
CA SER A 65 14.44 -16.61 -4.20
C SER A 65 15.17 -17.80 -3.58
N LEU A 66 14.41 -18.87 -3.30
CA LEU A 66 14.92 -20.15 -2.82
C LEU A 66 14.33 -21.26 -3.68
N ASP A 67 15.14 -21.83 -4.57
CA ASP A 67 14.74 -23.00 -5.36
C ASP A 67 14.84 -24.27 -4.53
N VAL A 68 13.82 -25.11 -4.66
CA VAL A 68 13.79 -26.42 -4.00
C VAL A 68 13.74 -27.50 -5.06
N THR A 69 14.62 -28.49 -4.94
CA THR A 69 14.62 -29.68 -5.79
C THR A 69 14.23 -30.89 -4.94
N VAL A 70 13.24 -31.62 -5.41
CA VAL A 70 12.86 -32.93 -4.86
C VAL A 70 13.65 -34.01 -5.58
N ILE A 71 14.38 -34.83 -4.85
CA ILE A 71 15.17 -35.93 -5.39
C ILE A 71 14.54 -37.25 -4.98
N GLN A 72 14.14 -38.06 -5.95
CA GLN A 72 13.46 -39.33 -5.79
C GLN A 72 14.06 -40.36 -6.75
N HIS A 73 14.56 -41.49 -6.20
CA HIS A 73 15.16 -42.57 -7.00
C HIS A 73 16.23 -42.09 -8.00
N GLY A 74 17.02 -41.08 -7.60
CA GLY A 74 18.03 -40.46 -8.46
C GLY A 74 17.50 -39.45 -9.50
N ALA A 75 16.19 -39.29 -9.63
CA ALA A 75 15.60 -38.27 -10.48
C ALA A 75 15.44 -36.94 -9.71
N GLU A 76 15.78 -35.84 -10.35
CA GLU A 76 15.73 -34.49 -9.78
C GLU A 76 14.55 -33.70 -10.37
N PHE A 77 13.73 -33.13 -9.50
CA PHE A 77 12.58 -32.30 -9.87
C PHE A 77 12.72 -30.92 -9.23
N ASN A 78 13.14 -29.92 -10.02
CA ASN A 78 13.29 -28.55 -9.52
C ASN A 78 11.94 -27.83 -9.53
N LEU A 79 11.55 -27.28 -8.37
CA LEU A 79 10.27 -26.56 -8.17
C LEU A 79 10.40 -25.06 -8.42
N GLY A 80 11.59 -24.55 -8.73
CA GLY A 80 11.82 -23.15 -9.04
C GLY A 80 11.20 -22.71 -10.38
N LEU A 81 11.10 -21.40 -10.57
CA LEU A 81 10.62 -20.79 -11.80
C LEU A 81 11.28 -19.42 -12.01
N HIS A 82 12.11 -19.33 -13.06
CA HIS A 82 12.77 -18.07 -13.44
C HIS A 82 12.52 -17.80 -14.92
N LYS A 83 12.35 -16.52 -15.29
CA LYS A 83 12.30 -16.09 -16.67
C LYS A 83 13.70 -15.68 -17.12
N TYR A 84 14.15 -16.19 -18.25
CA TYR A 84 15.38 -15.82 -18.93
C TYR A 84 15.11 -15.17 -20.28
N GLN A 85 16.14 -14.64 -20.95
CA GLN A 85 16.04 -14.02 -22.25
C GLN A 85 15.34 -14.92 -23.29
N GLY A 86 14.63 -14.31 -24.21
CA GLY A 86 13.94 -15.04 -25.28
C GLY A 86 12.65 -15.70 -24.85
N ASN A 87 11.98 -15.21 -23.82
CA ASN A 87 10.73 -15.76 -23.26
C ASN A 87 10.89 -17.22 -22.76
N ASN A 88 12.07 -17.55 -22.28
CA ASN A 88 12.41 -18.86 -21.75
C ASN A 88 12.19 -18.91 -20.22
N TYR A 89 11.39 -19.87 -19.76
CA TYR A 89 11.18 -20.16 -18.35
C TYR A 89 11.91 -21.45 -17.95
N ASN A 90 12.86 -21.35 -17.03
CA ASN A 90 13.63 -22.50 -16.57
C ASN A 90 14.07 -22.28 -15.10
N PRO A 91 13.91 -23.27 -14.21
CA PRO A 91 13.11 -24.51 -14.40
C PRO A 91 11.62 -24.20 -14.53
N MET A 92 10.79 -25.20 -14.76
CA MET A 92 9.34 -25.07 -14.90
C MET A 92 8.59 -25.68 -13.71
N GLY A 93 8.96 -25.28 -12.49
CA GLY A 93 8.42 -25.84 -11.25
C GLY A 93 6.92 -25.63 -11.06
N HIS A 94 6.35 -24.59 -11.69
CA HIS A 94 4.90 -24.33 -11.65
C HIS A 94 4.07 -25.51 -12.17
N LYS A 95 4.59 -26.32 -13.06
CA LYS A 95 3.91 -27.52 -13.60
C LYS A 95 3.62 -28.59 -12.54
N TYR A 96 4.36 -28.58 -11.43
CA TYR A 96 4.18 -29.50 -10.32
C TYR A 96 3.18 -28.99 -9.27
N ILE A 97 2.76 -27.71 -9.34
CA ILE A 97 1.80 -27.13 -8.41
C ILE A 97 0.43 -27.75 -8.63
N ARG A 98 -0.16 -28.28 -7.54
CA ARG A 98 -1.50 -28.83 -7.51
C ARG A 98 -2.53 -27.79 -7.12
N GLU A 99 -2.21 -27.01 -6.09
CA GLU A 99 -3.05 -25.93 -5.61
C GLU A 99 -2.21 -24.89 -4.85
N PHE A 100 -2.74 -23.70 -4.79
CA PHE A 100 -2.28 -22.62 -3.94
C PHE A 100 -3.46 -22.12 -3.10
N ASP A 101 -3.22 -21.88 -1.82
CA ASP A 101 -4.19 -21.38 -0.86
C ASP A 101 -3.57 -20.26 -0.03
N CYS A 102 -4.33 -19.21 0.26
CA CYS A 102 -3.88 -18.10 1.09
C CYS A 102 -4.93 -17.74 2.15
N ASP A 103 -5.22 -18.67 3.05
CA ASP A 103 -6.04 -18.42 4.23
C ASP A 103 -5.24 -17.67 5.31
N LYS A 104 -4.71 -18.34 6.33
CA LYS A 104 -3.85 -17.71 7.35
C LYS A 104 -2.46 -17.37 6.81
N VAL A 105 -1.88 -18.32 6.08
CA VAL A 105 -0.57 -18.19 5.46
C VAL A 105 -0.59 -18.74 4.04
N PRO A 106 0.22 -18.20 3.14
CA PRO A 106 0.35 -18.75 1.79
C PRO A 106 0.84 -20.19 1.85
N THR A 107 0.12 -21.08 1.20
CA THR A 107 0.35 -22.51 1.17
C THR A 107 0.35 -23.02 -0.26
N THR A 108 1.43 -23.64 -0.71
CA THR A 108 1.53 -24.26 -2.03
C THR A 108 1.66 -25.77 -1.87
N LEU A 109 0.85 -26.53 -2.59
CA LEU A 109 0.90 -27.97 -2.64
C LEU A 109 1.48 -28.44 -3.98
N TYR A 110 2.61 -29.16 -3.93
CA TYR A 110 3.27 -29.74 -5.09
C TYR A 110 3.00 -31.25 -5.14
N ARG A 111 2.81 -31.79 -6.36
CA ARG A 111 2.80 -33.23 -6.61
C ARG A 111 3.85 -33.54 -7.68
N VAL A 112 4.89 -34.25 -7.28
CA VAL A 112 6.07 -34.47 -8.10
C VAL A 112 6.80 -35.76 -7.70
N GLY A 113 7.31 -36.54 -8.67
CA GLY A 113 8.13 -37.72 -8.40
C GLY A 113 7.48 -38.76 -7.49
N GLY A 114 6.15 -38.87 -7.46
CA GLY A 114 5.41 -39.77 -6.58
C GLY A 114 5.22 -39.29 -5.14
N VAL A 115 5.61 -38.02 -4.83
CA VAL A 115 5.43 -37.43 -3.51
C VAL A 115 4.50 -36.20 -3.55
N ILE A 116 3.95 -35.85 -2.40
CA ILE A 116 3.22 -34.60 -2.15
C ILE A 116 3.99 -33.78 -1.15
N LEU A 117 4.47 -32.60 -1.59
CA LEU A 117 5.21 -31.65 -0.77
C LEU A 117 4.35 -30.41 -0.54
N LYS A 118 4.18 -30.00 0.71
CA LYS A 118 3.52 -28.74 1.10
C LYS A 118 4.58 -27.70 1.48
N LYS A 119 4.44 -26.49 0.96
CA LYS A 119 5.23 -25.30 1.31
C LYS A 119 4.32 -24.28 1.96
N GLU A 120 4.70 -23.73 3.10
CA GLU A 120 4.01 -22.65 3.81
C GLU A 120 5.01 -21.54 4.10
N VAL A 121 4.56 -20.27 4.02
CA VAL A 121 5.45 -19.11 4.17
C VAL A 121 4.90 -18.12 5.18
N VAL A 122 5.75 -17.66 6.10
CA VAL A 122 5.43 -16.67 7.11
C VAL A 122 6.58 -15.65 7.22
N PHE A 123 6.28 -14.36 7.29
CA PHE A 123 7.26 -13.35 7.68
C PHE A 123 7.07 -13.05 9.17
N GLN A 124 8.13 -13.19 9.97
CA GLN A 124 8.08 -12.94 11.40
C GLN A 124 7.79 -11.46 11.68
N HIS A 125 6.84 -11.17 12.58
CA HIS A 125 6.53 -9.81 12.96
C HIS A 125 7.71 -9.14 13.66
N TYR A 126 8.01 -7.91 13.25
CA TYR A 126 9.02 -7.01 13.82
C TYR A 126 10.47 -7.48 13.71
N GLU A 127 10.71 -8.58 12.98
CA GLU A 127 12.05 -9.12 12.72
C GLU A 127 12.30 -9.22 11.22
N ASN A 128 13.54 -8.99 10.78
CA ASN A 128 13.93 -9.20 9.38
C ASN A 128 14.18 -10.68 9.12
N ARG A 129 13.13 -11.51 9.29
CA ARG A 129 13.20 -12.97 9.16
C ARG A 129 11.99 -13.55 8.44
N ILE A 130 12.26 -14.19 7.30
CA ILE A 130 11.28 -15.00 6.58
C ILE A 130 11.44 -16.47 6.95
N LEU A 131 10.32 -17.16 7.17
CA LEU A 131 10.27 -18.58 7.52
C LEU A 131 9.48 -19.34 6.46
N LEU A 132 10.07 -20.42 5.95
CA LEU A 132 9.43 -21.34 5.01
C LEU A 132 9.38 -22.72 5.63
N ARG A 133 8.17 -23.30 5.72
CA ARG A 133 7.99 -24.68 6.21
C ARG A 133 7.68 -25.60 5.03
N TYR A 134 8.44 -26.68 4.94
CA TYR A 134 8.23 -27.76 3.98
C TYR A 134 7.81 -29.02 4.71
N THR A 135 6.68 -29.62 4.30
CA THR A 135 6.13 -30.86 4.88
C THR A 135 5.99 -31.89 3.78
N LEU A 136 6.62 -33.06 3.95
CA LEU A 136 6.36 -34.19 3.07
C LEU A 136 5.05 -34.86 3.49
N VAL A 137 3.95 -34.44 2.83
CA VAL A 137 2.59 -34.90 3.16
C VAL A 137 2.40 -36.36 2.81
N ASP A 138 2.91 -36.78 1.63
CA ASP A 138 2.86 -38.16 1.17
C ASP A 138 4.12 -38.52 0.41
N GLY A 139 4.56 -39.79 0.55
CA GLY A 139 5.73 -40.35 -0.10
C GLY A 139 5.96 -41.78 0.35
N HIS A 140 6.38 -42.64 -0.61
CA HIS A 140 6.56 -44.08 -0.37
C HIS A 140 8.02 -44.52 -0.38
N SER A 141 8.94 -43.59 -0.61
CA SER A 141 10.38 -43.88 -0.70
C SER A 141 11.22 -42.74 -0.07
N ALA A 142 12.52 -43.02 0.07
CA ALA A 142 13.46 -42.01 0.54
C ALA A 142 13.44 -40.77 -0.35
N THR A 143 13.24 -39.60 0.26
CA THR A 143 13.16 -38.33 -0.42
C THR A 143 14.25 -37.41 0.10
N THR A 144 14.99 -36.75 -0.78
CA THR A 144 15.95 -35.69 -0.44
C THR A 144 15.43 -34.38 -0.96
N LEU A 145 15.55 -33.33 -0.16
CA LEU A 145 15.32 -31.95 -0.58
C LEU A 145 16.66 -31.24 -0.71
N ARG A 146 16.85 -30.58 -1.85
CA ARG A 146 17.98 -29.67 -2.11
C ARG A 146 17.44 -28.24 -2.17
N PHE A 147 18.05 -27.35 -1.42
CA PHE A 147 17.69 -25.94 -1.34
C PHE A 147 18.79 -25.06 -1.91
N ARG A 148 18.48 -24.28 -2.94
CA ARG A 148 19.43 -23.40 -3.62
C ARG A 148 18.98 -21.95 -3.46
N PRO A 149 19.70 -21.13 -2.65
CA PRO A 149 19.38 -19.72 -2.46
C PRO A 149 19.97 -18.87 -3.59
N PHE A 150 19.19 -17.92 -4.10
CA PHE A 150 19.58 -16.92 -5.09
C PHE A 150 19.73 -15.56 -4.40
N LEU A 151 20.97 -15.06 -4.32
CA LEU A 151 21.32 -13.84 -3.62
C LEU A 151 21.40 -12.66 -4.59
N ALA A 152 20.97 -11.48 -4.14
CA ALA A 152 21.05 -10.25 -4.91
C ALA A 152 21.91 -9.16 -4.25
N PHE A 153 21.70 -8.88 -2.96
CA PHE A 153 22.40 -7.83 -2.20
C PHE A 153 22.43 -6.50 -2.96
N ARG A 154 21.26 -5.96 -3.28
CA ARG A 154 21.09 -4.74 -4.06
C ARG A 154 19.90 -3.92 -3.62
N SER A 155 19.96 -2.60 -3.87
CA SER A 155 18.76 -1.76 -3.74
C SER A 155 17.63 -2.26 -4.65
N VAL A 156 16.37 -2.09 -4.23
CA VAL A 156 15.18 -2.36 -5.06
C VAL A 156 15.11 -1.45 -6.30
N ARG A 157 15.96 -0.41 -6.39
CA ARG A 157 16.01 0.53 -7.53
C ARG A 157 16.93 0.07 -8.65
N GLN A 158 17.87 -0.84 -8.37
CA GLN A 158 18.92 -1.25 -9.29
C GLN A 158 18.91 -2.76 -9.51
N PHE A 159 19.62 -3.21 -10.54
CA PHE A 159 19.95 -4.61 -10.77
C PHE A 159 21.44 -4.85 -10.54
N THR A 160 21.77 -6.09 -10.16
CA THR A 160 23.16 -6.55 -10.01
C THR A 160 23.51 -7.46 -11.18
N HIS A 161 24.75 -7.34 -11.63
CA HIS A 161 25.36 -8.24 -12.59
C HIS A 161 26.61 -8.89 -12.01
N GLU A 162 27.02 -10.02 -12.58
CA GLU A 162 28.26 -10.69 -12.20
C GLU A 162 29.41 -9.71 -12.12
N ASN A 163 30.13 -9.73 -11.01
CA ASN A 163 31.26 -8.82 -10.78
C ASN A 163 32.31 -9.44 -9.85
N ALA A 164 33.52 -8.90 -9.89
CA ALA A 164 34.65 -9.38 -9.12
C ALA A 164 34.68 -8.89 -7.67
N THR A 165 33.82 -7.91 -7.30
CA THR A 165 33.78 -7.33 -5.94
C THR A 165 32.87 -8.09 -4.99
N ALA A 166 32.00 -8.96 -5.53
CA ALA A 166 31.13 -9.80 -4.73
C ALA A 166 31.94 -10.82 -3.92
N SER A 167 31.86 -10.74 -2.60
CA SER A 167 32.46 -11.78 -1.73
C SER A 167 31.78 -13.12 -1.95
N ARG A 168 32.58 -14.17 -1.98
CA ARG A 168 32.12 -15.56 -2.02
C ARG A 168 32.27 -16.26 -0.67
N ASP A 169 32.68 -15.52 0.35
CA ASP A 169 32.93 -16.04 1.68
C ASP A 169 31.61 -16.42 2.38
N TYR A 170 31.69 -17.45 3.18
CA TYR A 170 30.62 -17.84 4.08
C TYR A 170 31.22 -18.37 5.40
N ALA A 171 30.41 -18.33 6.44
CA ALA A 171 30.75 -18.98 7.71
C ALA A 171 29.62 -19.91 8.12
N GLU A 172 29.99 -21.05 8.72
CA GLU A 172 29.04 -21.99 9.29
C GLU A 172 28.38 -21.39 10.54
N VAL A 173 27.09 -21.63 10.69
CA VAL A 173 26.27 -21.29 11.86
C VAL A 173 25.42 -22.47 12.26
N ASP A 174 24.63 -22.36 13.33
CA ASP A 174 23.75 -23.44 13.80
C ASP A 174 22.80 -23.92 12.69
N ASN A 175 23.06 -25.13 12.17
CA ASN A 175 22.34 -25.76 11.05
C ASN A 175 22.19 -24.86 9.80
N GLY A 176 23.26 -24.17 9.42
CA GLY A 176 23.22 -23.31 8.24
C GLY A 176 24.51 -22.56 7.98
N ILE A 177 24.42 -21.51 7.20
CA ILE A 177 25.52 -20.59 6.90
C ILE A 177 25.09 -19.13 7.06
N LYS A 178 26.09 -18.25 7.21
CA LYS A 178 25.94 -16.82 6.99
C LYS A 178 26.86 -16.35 5.88
N THR A 179 26.44 -15.35 5.14
CA THR A 179 27.23 -14.72 4.06
C THR A 179 26.85 -13.26 3.89
N CYS A 180 27.76 -12.46 3.34
CA CYS A 180 27.54 -11.08 2.95
C CYS A 180 28.31 -10.80 1.66
N MET A 181 27.61 -10.36 0.59
CA MET A 181 28.25 -10.16 -0.71
C MET A 181 29.03 -8.86 -0.81
N TYR A 182 28.62 -7.81 -0.11
CA TYR A 182 29.24 -6.49 -0.21
C TYR A 182 29.33 -5.81 1.15
N ALA A 183 30.39 -5.04 1.35
CA ALA A 183 30.57 -4.21 2.56
C ALA A 183 29.40 -3.22 2.75
N GLY A 184 29.01 -3.00 3.99
CA GLY A 184 27.89 -2.13 4.37
C GLY A 184 26.54 -2.82 4.44
N TYR A 185 26.40 -4.04 3.90
CA TYR A 185 25.21 -4.87 4.07
C TYR A 185 25.27 -5.67 5.38
N PRO A 186 24.11 -6.01 5.96
CA PRO A 186 24.05 -6.97 7.05
C PRO A 186 24.40 -8.38 6.56
N ASP A 187 24.87 -9.24 7.48
CA ASP A 187 25.00 -10.67 7.22
C ASP A 187 23.62 -11.27 6.91
N LEU A 188 23.55 -12.15 5.92
CA LEU A 188 22.40 -12.99 5.64
C LEU A 188 22.61 -14.36 6.25
N PHE A 189 21.85 -14.69 7.28
CA PHE A 189 21.79 -16.01 7.91
C PHE A 189 20.77 -16.87 7.19
N MET A 190 21.16 -18.06 6.78
CA MET A 190 20.31 -19.08 6.18
C MET A 190 20.41 -20.37 7.01
N GLN A 191 19.36 -20.68 7.79
CA GLN A 191 19.37 -21.72 8.79
C GLN A 191 18.18 -22.66 8.63
N PHE A 192 18.34 -23.93 9.07
CA PHE A 192 17.28 -24.94 9.00
C PHE A 192 16.99 -25.53 10.38
N SER A 193 15.76 -25.95 10.59
CA SER A 193 15.33 -26.65 11.81
C SER A 193 15.90 -28.08 11.92
N LYS A 194 16.63 -28.53 10.92
CA LYS A 194 17.21 -29.86 10.80
C LYS A 194 18.67 -29.77 10.35
N LYS A 195 19.51 -30.65 10.83
CA LYS A 195 20.89 -30.81 10.36
C LYS A 195 20.90 -31.05 8.85
N ASN A 196 21.75 -30.34 8.13
CA ASN A 196 21.88 -30.39 6.69
C ASN A 196 23.34 -30.45 6.28
N ASN A 197 23.60 -30.73 5.00
CA ASN A 197 24.90 -30.64 4.38
C ASN A 197 24.90 -29.43 3.44
N PHE A 198 25.75 -28.44 3.71
CA PHE A 198 25.99 -27.37 2.76
C PHE A 198 27.09 -27.77 1.80
N ILE A 199 26.79 -27.70 0.51
CA ILE A 199 27.75 -27.97 -0.57
C ILE A 199 28.09 -26.63 -1.22
N PHE A 200 29.31 -26.16 -0.99
CA PHE A 200 29.81 -24.94 -1.58
C PHE A 200 30.06 -25.13 -3.07
N GLN A 201 29.27 -24.51 -3.89
CA GLN A 201 29.33 -24.54 -5.36
C GLN A 201 28.89 -23.19 -5.90
N PRO A 202 29.80 -22.18 -5.78
CA PRO A 202 29.45 -20.81 -6.15
C PRO A 202 29.32 -20.65 -7.68
N ASP A 203 28.24 -20.02 -8.12
CA ASP A 203 27.99 -19.71 -9.52
C ASP A 203 27.09 -18.46 -9.64
N TRP A 204 27.11 -17.85 -10.83
CA TRP A 204 26.24 -16.78 -11.22
C TRP A 204 25.19 -17.28 -12.23
N TYR A 205 23.92 -17.06 -11.90
CA TYR A 205 22.80 -17.33 -12.80
C TYR A 205 22.48 -16.06 -13.59
N ARG A 206 22.89 -16.04 -14.85
CA ARG A 206 22.95 -14.84 -15.69
C ARG A 206 21.70 -14.63 -16.50
N GLY A 207 21.31 -13.35 -16.69
CA GLY A 207 20.25 -12.95 -17.60
C GLY A 207 18.84 -13.31 -17.12
N VAL A 208 18.60 -13.29 -15.81
CA VAL A 208 17.24 -13.39 -15.23
C VAL A 208 16.46 -12.13 -15.61
N GLU A 209 15.26 -12.30 -16.21
CA GLU A 209 14.44 -11.20 -16.70
C GLU A 209 13.23 -10.89 -15.80
N TYR A 210 12.90 -9.61 -15.74
CA TYR A 210 11.77 -9.05 -14.98
C TYR A 210 10.78 -8.37 -15.95
N PRO A 211 9.76 -9.10 -16.45
CA PRO A 211 8.88 -8.61 -17.53
C PRO A 211 8.11 -7.34 -17.15
N LYS A 212 7.76 -7.15 -15.86
CA LYS A 212 7.08 -5.94 -15.41
C LYS A 212 7.95 -4.67 -15.50
N GLU A 213 9.26 -4.80 -15.36
CA GLU A 213 10.17 -3.68 -15.58
C GLU A 213 10.33 -3.36 -17.05
N GLN A 214 10.36 -4.39 -17.92
CA GLN A 214 10.39 -4.22 -19.37
C GLN A 214 9.13 -3.51 -19.88
N GLU A 215 7.93 -3.92 -19.43
CA GLU A 215 6.66 -3.24 -19.72
C GLU A 215 6.66 -1.76 -19.35
N ARG A 216 7.43 -1.39 -18.32
CA ARG A 216 7.57 -0.02 -17.81
C ARG A 216 8.70 0.78 -18.45
N GLY A 217 9.44 0.18 -19.40
CA GLY A 217 10.55 0.83 -20.12
C GLY A 217 11.83 0.98 -19.30
N TYR A 218 12.05 0.14 -18.29
CA TYR A 218 13.26 0.11 -17.48
C TYR A 218 14.18 -1.04 -17.86
N ALA A 219 15.44 -0.99 -17.37
CA ALA A 219 16.30 -2.17 -17.34
C ALA A 219 15.58 -3.33 -16.66
N SER A 220 15.67 -4.53 -17.22
CA SER A 220 14.80 -5.65 -16.85
C SER A 220 15.53 -6.98 -16.64
N ASN A 221 16.86 -6.98 -16.56
CA ASN A 221 17.63 -8.21 -16.34
C ASN A 221 18.69 -8.02 -15.27
N GLU A 222 19.00 -9.10 -14.58
CA GLU A 222 20.11 -9.17 -13.63
C GLU A 222 20.75 -10.55 -13.60
N ASP A 223 21.91 -10.63 -12.94
CA ASP A 223 22.55 -11.89 -12.61
C ASP A 223 22.44 -12.12 -11.10
N LEU A 224 22.07 -13.33 -10.70
CA LEU A 224 21.90 -13.71 -9.30
C LEU A 224 23.04 -14.65 -8.87
N TYR A 225 23.61 -14.36 -7.71
CA TYR A 225 24.66 -15.19 -7.13
C TYR A 225 24.08 -16.34 -6.31
N VAL A 226 24.64 -17.52 -6.50
CA VAL A 226 24.32 -18.73 -5.73
C VAL A 226 25.59 -19.24 -5.07
N PRO A 227 25.69 -19.26 -3.72
CA PRO A 227 26.89 -19.75 -3.03
C PRO A 227 27.05 -21.27 -3.06
N GLY A 228 25.98 -21.99 -3.35
CA GLY A 228 25.87 -23.43 -3.34
C GLY A 228 24.47 -23.88 -2.97
N TYR A 229 24.35 -25.04 -2.33
CA TYR A 229 23.05 -25.58 -1.94
C TYR A 229 23.13 -26.42 -0.65
N PHE A 230 21.98 -26.57 -0.01
CA PHE A 230 21.82 -27.42 1.16
C PHE A 230 21.07 -28.68 0.77
N GLU A 231 21.49 -29.83 1.32
CA GLU A 231 20.79 -31.10 1.12
C GLU A 231 20.44 -31.76 2.46
N MET A 232 19.25 -32.33 2.50
CA MET A 232 18.80 -33.12 3.64
C MET A 232 17.65 -34.07 3.27
N ASN A 233 17.62 -35.24 3.92
CA ASN A 233 16.53 -36.18 3.75
C ASN A 233 15.28 -35.73 4.49
N ILE A 234 14.12 -36.06 3.95
CA ILE A 234 12.81 -35.81 4.59
C ILE A 234 11.97 -37.10 4.53
N LYS A 235 11.24 -37.40 5.62
CA LYS A 235 10.34 -38.54 5.71
C LYS A 235 8.88 -38.09 5.62
N LYS A 236 8.00 -39.01 5.23
CA LYS A 236 6.55 -38.77 5.26
C LYS A 236 6.10 -38.28 6.63
N GLY A 237 5.33 -37.19 6.67
CA GLY A 237 4.86 -36.51 7.88
C GLY A 237 5.89 -35.60 8.55
N GLU A 238 7.16 -35.61 8.11
CA GLU A 238 8.19 -34.73 8.66
C GLU A 238 8.08 -33.29 8.11
N THR A 239 8.45 -32.32 8.96
CA THR A 239 8.53 -30.91 8.60
C THR A 239 9.96 -30.38 8.74
N ILE A 240 10.38 -29.56 7.79
CA ILE A 240 11.63 -28.78 7.81
C ILE A 240 11.25 -27.31 7.72
N VAL A 241 11.80 -26.47 8.60
CA VAL A 241 11.66 -25.02 8.52
C VAL A 241 13.00 -24.42 8.10
N PHE A 242 12.98 -23.63 7.04
CA PHE A 242 14.05 -22.76 6.60
C PHE A 242 13.82 -21.34 7.12
N ALA A 243 14.88 -20.67 7.56
CA ALA A 243 14.87 -19.27 7.94
C ALA A 243 15.94 -18.53 7.14
N ALA A 244 15.55 -17.39 6.53
CA ALA A 244 16.48 -16.38 6.05
C ALA A 244 16.30 -15.11 6.87
N SER A 245 17.39 -14.55 7.40
CA SER A 245 17.33 -13.48 8.40
C SER A 245 18.61 -12.63 8.39
N THR A 246 18.51 -11.40 8.92
CA THR A 246 19.68 -10.55 9.21
C THR A 246 20.27 -10.81 10.60
N SER A 247 19.74 -11.77 11.36
CA SER A 247 20.22 -12.16 12.68
C SER A 247 20.17 -13.68 12.85
N GLU A 248 21.14 -14.22 13.58
CA GLU A 248 21.20 -15.65 13.90
C GLU A 248 20.06 -16.07 14.84
N ILE A 249 19.57 -17.29 14.67
CA ILE A 249 18.57 -17.90 15.55
C ILE A 249 19.00 -19.33 15.94
N LYS A 250 18.60 -19.80 17.13
CA LYS A 250 18.80 -21.20 17.49
C LYS A 250 17.89 -22.08 16.64
N SER A 251 18.46 -22.94 15.82
CA SER A 251 17.73 -23.77 14.85
C SER A 251 16.64 -24.64 15.48
N ARG A 252 16.84 -25.10 16.73
CA ARG A 252 15.84 -25.87 17.49
C ARG A 252 14.54 -25.12 17.77
N SER A 253 14.55 -23.77 17.75
CA SER A 253 13.37 -22.94 18.00
C SER A 253 12.53 -22.66 16.75
N LEU A 254 13.05 -22.95 15.56
CA LEU A 254 12.41 -22.56 14.29
C LEU A 254 11.01 -23.13 14.08
N LYS A 255 10.78 -24.40 14.48
CA LYS A 255 9.44 -25.03 14.34
C LYS A 255 8.42 -24.36 15.25
N ALA A 256 8.77 -24.16 16.52
CA ALA A 256 7.89 -23.49 17.49
C ALA A 256 7.63 -22.02 17.11
N LEU A 257 8.64 -21.33 16.59
CA LEU A 257 8.50 -19.97 16.09
C LEU A 257 7.54 -19.92 14.91
N PHE A 258 7.68 -20.83 13.93
CA PHE A 258 6.77 -20.89 12.78
C PHE A 258 5.32 -21.10 13.24
N ASP A 259 5.08 -22.06 14.15
CA ASP A 259 3.74 -22.34 14.66
C ASP A 259 3.15 -21.13 15.42
N LYS A 260 3.96 -20.45 16.23
CA LYS A 260 3.57 -19.22 16.91
C LYS A 260 3.11 -18.16 15.89
N GLU A 261 3.93 -17.88 14.89
CA GLU A 261 3.61 -16.86 13.87
C GLU A 261 2.34 -17.20 13.07
N VAL A 262 2.11 -18.48 12.74
CA VAL A 262 0.88 -18.92 12.06
C VAL A 262 -0.36 -18.73 12.96
N ASN A 263 -0.23 -19.03 14.27
CA ASN A 263 -1.34 -18.88 15.20
C ASN A 263 -1.75 -17.42 15.41
N GLU A 264 -0.82 -16.49 15.26
CA GLU A 264 -1.07 -15.05 15.36
C GLU A 264 -1.67 -14.44 14.07
N ARG A 265 -1.79 -15.21 12.97
CA ARG A 265 -2.37 -14.72 11.71
C ARG A 265 -3.89 -14.87 11.72
N ALA A 266 -4.57 -13.78 11.36
CA ALA A 266 -6.00 -13.82 11.06
C ALA A 266 -6.25 -14.49 9.69
N PRO A 267 -7.34 -15.26 9.55
CA PRO A 267 -7.69 -15.87 8.26
C PRO A 267 -8.09 -14.81 7.22
N ARG A 268 -7.96 -15.17 5.93
CA ARG A 268 -8.48 -14.42 4.77
C ARG A 268 -9.65 -15.19 4.15
N ASP A 269 -10.69 -15.39 4.92
CA ASP A 269 -11.84 -16.23 4.56
C ASP A 269 -12.99 -15.45 3.91
N ASN A 270 -12.86 -14.12 3.85
CA ASN A 270 -13.82 -13.23 3.20
C ASN A 270 -13.15 -11.89 2.81
N PHE A 271 -13.92 -11.05 2.09
CA PHE A 271 -13.47 -9.74 1.61
C PHE A 271 -12.99 -8.83 2.75
N PHE A 272 -13.80 -8.68 3.80
CA PHE A 272 -13.45 -7.82 4.94
C PHE A 272 -12.14 -8.28 5.62
N HIS A 273 -12.01 -9.57 5.90
CA HIS A 273 -10.79 -10.10 6.52
C HIS A 273 -9.55 -10.00 5.63
N CYS A 274 -9.70 -10.04 4.30
CA CYS A 274 -8.61 -9.71 3.39
C CYS A 274 -8.16 -8.26 3.56
N LEU A 275 -9.09 -7.31 3.60
CA LEU A 275 -8.78 -5.89 3.80
C LEU A 275 -8.18 -5.60 5.18
N VAL A 276 -8.64 -6.26 6.25
CA VAL A 276 -8.01 -6.16 7.59
C VAL A 276 -6.57 -6.65 7.56
N ASN A 277 -6.29 -7.80 6.92
CA ASN A 277 -4.92 -8.26 6.73
C ASN A 277 -4.07 -7.27 5.91
N ALA A 278 -4.64 -6.67 4.87
CA ALA A 278 -3.98 -5.65 4.06
C ALA A 278 -3.70 -4.37 4.89
N ALA A 279 -4.64 -3.93 5.71
CA ALA A 279 -4.46 -2.78 6.62
C ALA A 279 -3.25 -2.99 7.52
N HIS A 280 -3.13 -4.14 8.14
CA HIS A 280 -1.98 -4.48 8.98
C HIS A 280 -0.64 -4.49 8.25
N GLN A 281 -0.60 -4.70 6.93
CA GLN A 281 0.64 -4.65 6.15
C GLN A 281 1.19 -3.22 6.01
N PHE A 282 0.33 -2.19 6.07
CA PHE A 282 0.76 -0.80 6.03
C PHE A 282 1.26 -0.27 7.37
N HIS A 283 0.95 -0.95 8.48
CA HIS A 283 1.45 -0.58 9.80
C HIS A 283 2.97 -0.77 9.85
N ARG A 284 3.71 0.26 10.27
CA ARG A 284 5.15 0.22 10.48
C ARG A 284 5.50 0.63 11.89
N ARG A 285 6.13 -0.28 12.61
CA ARG A 285 6.76 -0.03 13.90
C ARG A 285 8.25 0.20 13.70
N GLU A 286 8.75 1.33 14.14
CA GLU A 286 10.18 1.63 14.07
C GLU A 286 10.84 1.52 15.45
N SER A 287 10.15 2.03 16.48
CA SER A 287 10.56 1.93 17.87
C SER A 287 9.38 1.55 18.76
N ASN A 288 9.57 1.54 20.07
CA ASN A 288 8.44 1.33 21.00
C ASN A 288 7.42 2.47 20.95
N ASP A 289 7.86 3.68 20.62
CA ASP A 289 7.05 4.90 20.63
C ASP A 289 6.61 5.36 19.23
N ASP A 290 7.36 5.04 18.19
CA ASP A 290 7.12 5.55 16.85
C ASP A 290 6.37 4.55 15.99
N ARG A 291 5.22 4.98 15.47
CA ARG A 291 4.35 4.23 14.56
C ARG A 291 4.05 5.06 13.32
N TYR A 292 4.01 4.38 12.20
CA TYR A 292 3.81 4.99 10.89
C TYR A 292 2.82 4.19 10.05
N ILE A 293 2.31 4.84 9.00
CA ILE A 293 1.59 4.20 7.89
C ILE A 293 2.45 4.27 6.63
N ILE A 294 2.75 3.12 6.04
CA ILE A 294 3.37 3.06 4.71
C ILE A 294 2.30 3.34 3.67
N ALA A 295 2.54 4.31 2.77
CA ALA A 295 1.56 4.74 1.77
C ALA A 295 1.22 3.66 0.74
N GLY A 296 2.17 2.76 0.44
CA GLY A 296 1.93 1.67 -0.50
C GLY A 296 3.17 0.87 -0.86
N TYR A 297 2.96 -0.36 -1.23
CA TYR A 297 4.00 -1.29 -1.62
C TYR A 297 4.07 -1.49 -3.14
N PRO A 298 5.27 -1.68 -3.70
CA PRO A 298 6.55 -1.86 -2.98
C PRO A 298 7.44 -0.63 -2.89
N TRP A 299 7.03 0.56 -3.36
CA TRP A 299 7.94 1.70 -3.52
C TRP A 299 7.58 2.98 -2.75
N PHE A 300 6.39 3.08 -2.19
CA PHE A 300 6.04 4.23 -1.36
C PHE A 300 6.58 4.08 0.06
N LYS A 301 6.87 5.24 0.67
CA LYS A 301 7.28 5.36 2.08
C LYS A 301 6.13 5.95 2.90
N CYS A 302 6.43 6.42 4.09
CA CYS A 302 5.46 7.13 4.91
C CYS A 302 5.35 8.57 4.43
N ARG A 303 4.15 9.03 4.07
CA ARG A 303 3.84 10.38 3.59
C ARG A 303 2.72 10.97 4.43
N ALA A 304 2.79 12.26 4.71
CA ALA A 304 1.85 12.90 5.63
C ALA A 304 0.40 12.87 5.14
N ARG A 305 0.14 13.24 3.88
CA ARG A 305 -1.22 13.18 3.29
C ARG A 305 -1.79 11.78 3.34
N ASP A 306 -1.03 10.80 2.84
CA ASP A 306 -1.43 9.39 2.80
C ASP A 306 -1.70 8.85 4.22
N THR A 307 -0.88 9.25 5.20
CA THR A 307 -1.08 8.88 6.60
C THR A 307 -2.41 9.38 7.12
N PHE A 308 -2.71 10.69 7.00
CA PHE A 308 -3.93 11.25 7.59
C PHE A 308 -5.21 10.79 6.88
N ILE A 309 -5.18 10.60 5.55
CA ILE A 309 -6.33 10.06 4.82
C ILE A 309 -6.56 8.59 5.17
N SER A 310 -5.49 7.80 5.27
CA SER A 310 -5.59 6.35 5.50
C SER A 310 -5.88 5.98 6.96
N LEU A 311 -5.42 6.79 7.89
CA LEU A 311 -5.39 6.42 9.30
C LEU A 311 -6.76 6.00 9.85
N PRO A 312 -7.87 6.72 9.61
CA PRO A 312 -9.18 6.30 10.13
C PRO A 312 -9.58 4.90 9.63
N GLY A 313 -9.49 4.63 8.34
CA GLY A 313 -9.89 3.36 7.78
C GLY A 313 -8.99 2.19 8.13
N LEU A 314 -7.65 2.44 8.25
CA LEU A 314 -6.69 1.38 8.61
C LEU A 314 -6.63 1.07 10.10
N THR A 315 -7.36 1.80 10.93
CA THR A 315 -7.33 1.63 12.39
C THR A 315 -8.72 1.67 13.02
N LEU A 316 -9.43 2.80 12.98
CA LEU A 316 -10.73 2.94 13.63
C LEU A 316 -11.76 1.97 13.05
N SER A 317 -11.81 1.82 11.72
CA SER A 317 -12.77 0.92 11.05
C SER A 317 -12.48 -0.57 11.26
N ILE A 318 -11.38 -0.92 11.92
CA ILE A 318 -11.01 -2.30 12.28
C ILE A 318 -10.74 -2.46 13.79
N GLU A 319 -11.23 -1.51 14.60
CA GLU A 319 -11.16 -1.50 16.07
C GLU A 319 -9.72 -1.48 16.64
N GLU A 320 -8.75 -0.90 15.90
CA GLU A 320 -7.37 -0.72 16.33
C GLU A 320 -7.08 0.72 16.81
N ASP A 321 -7.86 1.21 17.75
CA ASP A 321 -7.80 2.58 18.29
C ASP A 321 -6.44 2.95 18.86
N ASP A 322 -5.80 2.02 19.57
CA ASP A 322 -4.46 2.24 20.16
C ASP A 322 -3.42 2.52 19.06
N TYR A 323 -3.55 1.86 17.90
CA TYR A 323 -2.64 2.12 16.80
C TYR A 323 -2.89 3.49 16.18
N PHE A 324 -4.16 3.92 16.05
CA PHE A 324 -4.50 5.28 15.64
C PHE A 324 -3.78 6.31 16.53
N GLU A 325 -3.88 6.16 17.84
CA GLU A 325 -3.32 7.09 18.81
C GLU A 325 -1.80 7.16 18.77
N LEU A 326 -1.14 6.01 18.55
CA LEU A 326 0.32 5.95 18.44
C LEU A 326 0.81 6.61 17.15
N VAL A 327 0.14 6.39 16.02
CA VAL A 327 0.48 7.07 14.75
C VAL A 327 0.23 8.56 14.86
N MET A 328 -0.90 8.97 15.45
CA MET A 328 -1.19 10.40 15.69
C MET A 328 -0.15 11.05 16.57
N LYS A 329 0.31 10.39 17.65
CA LYS A 329 1.40 10.88 18.51
C LYS A 329 2.65 11.18 17.70
N THR A 330 3.06 10.24 16.84
CA THR A 330 4.24 10.38 15.95
C THR A 330 4.05 11.52 14.95
N ALA A 331 2.90 11.55 14.25
CA ALA A 331 2.60 12.57 13.26
C ALA A 331 2.48 13.98 13.85
N MET A 332 1.85 14.11 15.02
CA MET A 332 1.75 15.38 15.76
C MET A 332 3.12 15.91 16.14
N LYS A 333 4.04 15.05 16.63
CA LYS A 333 5.41 15.45 16.94
C LYS A 333 6.07 16.09 15.71
N GLY A 334 6.05 15.40 14.56
CA GLY A 334 6.65 15.93 13.34
C GLY A 334 5.98 17.21 12.84
N TYR A 335 4.65 17.32 12.99
CA TYR A 335 3.93 18.52 12.57
C TYR A 335 4.22 19.72 13.48
N TYR A 336 4.36 19.51 14.80
CA TYR A 336 4.82 20.58 15.71
C TYR A 336 6.24 21.02 15.39
N GLU A 337 7.18 20.10 15.14
CA GLU A 337 8.54 20.42 14.70
C GLU A 337 8.52 21.29 13.43
N PHE A 338 7.68 20.92 12.45
CA PHE A 338 7.48 21.71 11.23
C PHE A 338 6.92 23.12 11.52
N MET A 339 5.84 23.23 12.32
CA MET A 339 5.24 24.52 12.65
C MET A 339 6.19 25.47 13.40
N GLU A 340 7.09 24.92 14.19
CA GLU A 340 8.11 25.65 14.95
C GLU A 340 9.36 25.97 14.12
N GLY A 341 9.41 25.56 12.84
CA GLY A 341 10.57 25.75 11.96
C GLY A 341 11.80 24.92 12.36
N LYS A 342 11.59 23.85 13.14
CA LYS A 342 12.62 22.90 13.55
C LYS A 342 12.83 21.81 12.49
N PRO A 343 14.02 21.16 12.47
CA PRO A 343 14.19 19.94 11.69
C PRO A 343 13.18 18.87 12.09
N VAL A 344 12.47 18.29 11.11
CA VAL A 344 11.52 17.20 11.34
C VAL A 344 12.30 15.92 11.61
N THR A 345 12.10 15.32 12.77
CA THR A 345 12.84 14.13 13.22
C THR A 345 12.11 12.82 12.94
N VAL A 346 10.82 12.88 12.60
CA VAL A 346 10.02 11.69 12.26
C VAL A 346 10.17 11.34 10.78
N HIS A 347 10.06 10.06 10.44
CA HIS A 347 10.19 9.56 9.07
C HIS A 347 8.88 9.67 8.28
N ILE A 348 8.30 10.88 8.24
CA ILE A 348 7.09 11.22 7.46
C ILE A 348 7.47 12.28 6.43
N ALA A 349 7.46 11.88 5.16
CA ALA A 349 7.76 12.76 4.05
C ALA A 349 6.59 13.72 3.74
N GLU A 350 6.88 14.82 3.02
CA GLU A 350 5.88 15.75 2.49
C GLU A 350 4.98 16.39 3.57
N ILE A 351 5.51 16.62 4.76
CA ILE A 351 4.76 17.20 5.88
C ILE A 351 4.41 18.68 5.65
N ASP A 352 5.15 19.34 4.75
CA ASP A 352 4.99 20.74 4.34
C ASP A 352 3.95 20.96 3.23
N GLN A 353 3.31 19.87 2.76
CA GLN A 353 2.27 20.02 1.72
C GLN A 353 1.06 20.80 2.25
N PRO A 354 0.48 21.70 1.43
CA PRO A 354 -0.52 22.66 1.90
C PRO A 354 -1.83 22.06 2.40
N ASP A 355 -2.20 20.88 1.96
CA ASP A 355 -3.42 20.18 2.40
C ASP A 355 -3.24 19.30 3.64
N VAL A 356 -2.00 19.03 4.04
CA VAL A 356 -1.67 18.16 5.19
C VAL A 356 -2.33 18.62 6.50
N PRO A 357 -2.27 19.92 6.91
CA PRO A 357 -2.95 20.36 8.13
C PRO A 357 -4.46 20.15 8.10
N LEU A 358 -5.06 20.26 6.92
CA LEU A 358 -6.49 20.10 6.76
C LEU A 358 -6.93 18.63 6.85
N TRP A 359 -6.16 17.73 6.25
CA TRP A 359 -6.37 16.29 6.40
C TRP A 359 -6.10 15.79 7.81
N ALA A 360 -5.14 16.37 8.54
CA ALA A 360 -4.91 16.06 9.96
C ALA A 360 -6.15 16.37 10.81
N VAL A 361 -6.79 17.53 10.60
CA VAL A 361 -8.03 17.90 11.29
C VAL A 361 -9.17 16.95 10.89
N TRP A 362 -9.29 16.57 9.61
CA TRP A 362 -10.29 15.61 9.14
C TRP A 362 -10.11 14.22 9.79
N ALA A 363 -8.89 13.73 9.90
CA ALA A 363 -8.60 12.45 10.56
C ALA A 363 -9.04 12.47 12.04
N LEU A 364 -8.78 13.57 12.75
CA LEU A 364 -9.21 13.77 14.14
C LEU A 364 -10.72 13.96 14.26
N GLN A 365 -11.38 14.48 13.24
CA GLN A 365 -12.84 14.52 13.19
C GLN A 365 -13.42 13.10 13.04
N GLN A 366 -12.78 12.20 12.29
CA GLN A 366 -13.20 10.78 12.26
C GLN A 366 -13.02 10.12 13.64
N TYR A 367 -11.90 10.38 14.32
CA TYR A 367 -11.71 9.93 15.71
C TYR A 367 -12.84 10.44 16.64
N ALA A 368 -13.23 11.71 16.49
CA ALA A 368 -14.33 12.28 17.29
C ALA A 368 -15.69 11.62 17.00
N LYS A 369 -15.92 11.09 15.80
CA LYS A 369 -17.13 10.31 15.47
C LYS A 369 -17.18 8.97 16.18
N GLU A 370 -16.02 8.29 16.27
CA GLU A 370 -15.94 6.95 16.87
C GLU A 370 -15.85 7.01 18.41
N LYS A 371 -15.07 7.96 18.96
CA LYS A 371 -14.75 8.01 20.38
C LYS A 371 -15.48 9.12 21.15
N GLY A 372 -16.24 9.95 20.43
CA GLY A 372 -16.91 11.11 20.99
C GLY A 372 -16.09 12.39 20.94
N LYS A 373 -16.81 13.53 20.80
CA LYS A 373 -16.18 14.86 20.73
C LYS A 373 -15.44 15.24 22.02
N GLU A 374 -15.94 14.82 23.18
CA GLU A 374 -15.31 15.06 24.49
C GLU A 374 -13.94 14.40 24.58
N ALA A 375 -13.84 13.14 24.16
CA ALA A 375 -12.56 12.42 24.14
C ALA A 375 -11.57 13.08 23.17
N CYS A 376 -12.03 13.45 21.99
CA CYS A 376 -11.23 14.16 21.00
C CYS A 376 -10.76 15.52 21.51
N LEU A 377 -11.65 16.32 22.10
CA LEU A 377 -11.33 17.63 22.68
C LEU A 377 -10.25 17.51 23.77
N LYS A 378 -10.42 16.56 24.69
CA LYS A 378 -9.47 16.32 25.78
C LYS A 378 -8.09 15.94 25.26
N LYS A 379 -8.02 15.08 24.24
CA LYS A 379 -6.75 14.52 23.77
C LYS A 379 -6.09 15.35 22.66
N TYR A 380 -6.85 15.87 21.73
CA TYR A 380 -6.38 16.50 20.51
C TYR A 380 -6.84 17.96 20.32
N GLY A 381 -7.71 18.47 21.18
CA GLY A 381 -8.29 19.81 21.00
C GLY A 381 -7.27 20.93 20.89
N LYS A 382 -6.16 20.84 21.64
CA LYS A 382 -5.06 21.80 21.53
C LYS A 382 -4.40 21.72 20.14
N PHE A 383 -4.04 20.54 19.68
CA PHE A 383 -3.40 20.34 18.37
C PHE A 383 -4.30 20.83 17.23
N ILE A 384 -5.59 20.48 17.25
CA ILE A 384 -6.57 20.94 16.24
C ILE A 384 -6.60 22.48 16.18
N LYS A 385 -6.69 23.13 17.35
CA LYS A 385 -6.69 24.60 17.42
C LYS A 385 -5.38 25.19 16.92
N ASP A 386 -4.23 24.66 17.34
CA ASP A 386 -2.91 25.15 16.93
C ASP A 386 -2.73 25.05 15.41
N VAL A 387 -3.11 23.92 14.78
CA VAL A 387 -3.05 23.71 13.35
C VAL A 387 -3.94 24.68 12.58
N VAL A 388 -5.20 24.83 13.01
CA VAL A 388 -6.15 25.74 12.33
C VAL A 388 -5.69 27.19 12.49
N MET A 389 -5.16 27.58 13.66
CA MET A 389 -4.62 28.93 13.87
C MET A 389 -3.34 29.17 13.07
N TYR A 390 -2.47 28.16 12.91
CA TYR A 390 -1.27 28.23 12.08
C TYR A 390 -1.62 28.58 10.62
N VAL A 391 -2.66 27.95 10.08
CA VAL A 391 -3.20 28.28 8.75
C VAL A 391 -3.86 29.65 8.74
N LYS A 392 -4.75 29.92 9.70
CA LYS A 392 -5.51 31.20 9.80
C LYS A 392 -4.62 32.41 9.90
N CYS A 393 -3.48 32.30 10.59
CA CYS A 393 -2.50 33.38 10.74
C CYS A 393 -1.47 33.46 9.61
N ASN A 394 -1.63 32.71 8.52
CA ASN A 394 -0.73 32.69 7.37
C ASN A 394 0.72 32.29 7.72
N HIS A 395 0.90 31.37 8.69
CA HIS A 395 2.23 30.87 9.04
C HIS A 395 2.68 29.72 8.13
N HIS A 396 1.77 29.07 7.43
CA HIS A 396 2.11 27.98 6.52
C HIS A 396 2.82 28.52 5.27
N PRO A 397 4.00 27.99 4.87
CA PRO A 397 4.79 28.57 3.77
C PRO A 397 4.11 28.48 2.40
N ASN A 398 3.29 27.46 2.18
CA ASN A 398 2.68 27.16 0.87
C ASN A 398 1.15 27.32 0.85
N LEU A 399 0.54 27.91 1.88
CA LEU A 399 -0.91 28.06 1.98
C LEU A 399 -1.24 29.41 2.63
N LYS A 400 -2.05 30.21 1.97
CA LYS A 400 -2.41 31.57 2.41
C LYS A 400 -3.92 31.72 2.55
N LEU A 401 -4.37 32.20 3.68
CA LEU A 401 -5.73 32.68 3.88
C LEU A 401 -5.86 34.07 3.26
N MET A 402 -6.75 34.21 2.30
CA MET A 402 -7.02 35.45 1.59
C MET A 402 -8.14 36.28 2.28
N PRO A 403 -8.26 37.59 2.01
CA PRO A 403 -9.28 38.44 2.63
C PRO A 403 -10.72 37.98 2.42
N ASN A 404 -11.00 37.21 1.37
CA ASN A 404 -12.30 36.61 1.11
C ASN A 404 -12.58 35.31 1.93
N GLY A 405 -11.66 34.94 2.82
CA GLY A 405 -11.82 33.74 3.68
C GLY A 405 -11.45 32.41 3.04
N LEU A 406 -11.00 32.40 1.79
CA LEU A 406 -10.54 31.20 1.09
C LEU A 406 -9.03 31.01 1.19
N LEU A 407 -8.60 29.75 1.10
CA LEU A 407 -7.20 29.36 1.05
C LEU A 407 -6.68 29.37 -0.39
N TYR A 408 -5.52 30.00 -0.59
CA TYR A 408 -4.81 30.11 -1.84
C TYR A 408 -3.45 29.40 -1.76
N THR A 409 -3.07 28.70 -2.83
CA THR A 409 -1.72 28.10 -2.97
C THR A 409 -1.20 28.29 -4.38
N ASP A 410 0.14 28.42 -4.53
CA ASP A 410 0.80 28.50 -5.84
C ASP A 410 1.24 27.10 -6.28
N GLY A 411 0.57 26.58 -7.29
CA GLY A 411 0.81 25.27 -7.89
C GLY A 411 1.18 25.31 -9.36
N LYS A 412 1.58 26.46 -9.90
CA LYS A 412 1.92 26.61 -11.34
C LYS A 412 3.11 25.76 -11.76
N ASP A 413 4.17 25.83 -10.98
CA ASP A 413 5.43 25.15 -11.26
C ASP A 413 5.74 24.03 -10.27
N LYS A 414 4.89 23.81 -9.26
CA LYS A 414 5.05 22.85 -8.18
C LYS A 414 3.77 22.08 -7.95
N ALA A 415 3.86 20.75 -7.87
CA ALA A 415 2.72 19.91 -7.48
C ALA A 415 2.40 20.13 -6.00
N VAL A 416 1.19 20.60 -5.69
CA VAL A 416 0.75 20.96 -4.32
C VAL A 416 -0.47 20.18 -3.84
N THR A 417 -1.00 19.28 -4.64
CA THR A 417 -2.18 18.48 -4.32
C THR A 417 -1.88 16.98 -4.46
N TRP A 418 -2.87 16.13 -4.19
CA TRP A 418 -2.77 14.69 -4.44
C TRP A 418 -2.57 14.36 -5.93
N MET A 419 -3.01 15.26 -6.84
CA MET A 419 -2.73 15.15 -8.29
C MET A 419 -1.31 15.66 -8.58
N ASN A 420 -0.31 14.91 -8.14
CA ASN A 420 1.09 15.33 -8.05
C ASN A 420 2.00 14.79 -9.15
N SER A 421 1.47 14.22 -10.21
CA SER A 421 2.28 13.76 -11.34
C SER A 421 3.02 14.91 -12.01
N THR A 422 4.30 14.69 -12.30
CA THR A 422 5.16 15.69 -12.97
C THR A 422 5.76 15.12 -14.24
N ALA A 423 5.85 15.94 -15.27
CA ALA A 423 6.56 15.63 -16.51
C ALA A 423 7.53 16.77 -16.83
N ASN A 424 8.78 16.44 -17.14
CA ASN A 424 9.85 17.43 -17.38
C ASN A 424 9.99 18.46 -16.25
N GLY A 425 9.82 18.04 -15.00
CA GLY A 425 9.95 18.87 -13.81
C GLY A 425 8.75 19.81 -13.54
N ARG A 426 7.66 19.71 -14.30
CA ARG A 426 6.43 20.50 -14.12
C ARG A 426 5.23 19.61 -13.82
N PRO A 427 4.25 20.11 -13.05
CA PRO A 427 2.99 19.40 -12.85
C PRO A 427 2.27 19.11 -14.17
N VAL A 428 1.80 17.87 -14.34
CA VAL A 428 0.94 17.49 -15.48
C VAL A 428 -0.44 18.15 -15.32
N VAL A 429 -0.90 18.27 -14.08
CA VAL A 429 -2.12 18.96 -13.69
C VAL A 429 -1.73 20.13 -12.78
N PRO A 430 -1.44 21.34 -13.34
CA PRO A 430 -0.99 22.48 -12.54
C PRO A 430 -2.17 23.12 -11.83
N ARG A 431 -2.51 22.63 -10.64
CA ARG A 431 -3.59 23.14 -9.80
C ARG A 431 -3.07 24.28 -8.93
N THR A 432 -3.57 25.48 -9.17
CA THR A 432 -3.08 26.72 -8.54
C THR A 432 -4.22 27.64 -8.16
N GLY A 433 -3.99 28.55 -7.23
CA GLY A 433 -4.99 29.49 -6.76
C GLY A 433 -5.88 28.92 -5.66
N TYR A 434 -7.17 29.13 -5.79
CA TYR A 434 -8.19 28.52 -4.94
C TYR A 434 -8.49 27.12 -5.42
N ILE A 435 -8.21 26.12 -4.61
CA ILE A 435 -8.39 24.70 -4.92
C ILE A 435 -9.63 24.18 -4.19
N VAL A 436 -10.50 23.47 -4.90
CA VAL A 436 -11.85 23.14 -4.42
C VAL A 436 -11.82 22.29 -3.14
N GLU A 437 -11.03 21.21 -3.10
CA GLU A 437 -10.98 20.37 -1.91
C GLU A 437 -10.26 21.04 -0.73
N PHE A 438 -9.28 21.90 -0.97
CA PHE A 438 -8.63 22.66 0.11
C PHE A 438 -9.63 23.56 0.83
N ASN A 439 -10.46 24.23 0.06
CA ASN A 439 -11.46 25.15 0.61
C ASN A 439 -12.68 24.43 1.20
N ALA A 440 -13.00 23.23 0.71
CA ALA A 440 -13.98 22.36 1.35
C ALA A 440 -13.49 21.83 2.72
N LEU A 441 -12.23 21.36 2.77
CA LEU A 441 -11.57 20.92 4.01
C LEU A 441 -11.44 22.10 5.00
N TRP A 442 -11.11 23.28 4.52
CA TRP A 442 -11.00 24.48 5.36
C TRP A 442 -12.31 24.85 6.01
N TYR A 443 -13.40 24.91 5.26
CA TYR A 443 -14.73 25.14 5.80
C TYR A 443 -15.10 24.08 6.83
N ASN A 444 -14.88 22.81 6.52
CA ASN A 444 -15.12 21.70 7.45
C ASN A 444 -14.29 21.84 8.74
N ALA A 445 -13.01 22.23 8.66
CA ALA A 445 -12.13 22.41 9.81
C ALA A 445 -12.59 23.57 10.70
N LEU A 446 -13.00 24.69 10.11
CA LEU A 446 -13.53 25.86 10.85
C LEU A 446 -14.80 25.48 11.63
N CYS A 447 -15.75 24.81 11.01
CA CYS A 447 -16.98 24.35 11.64
C CYS A 447 -16.71 23.30 12.74
N PHE A 448 -15.79 22.39 12.51
CA PHE A 448 -15.40 21.41 13.52
C PHE A 448 -14.75 22.08 14.73
N CYS A 449 -13.82 23.02 14.52
CA CYS A 449 -13.25 23.84 15.61
C CYS A 449 -14.32 24.61 16.38
N ALA A 450 -15.28 25.23 15.70
CA ALA A 450 -16.39 25.91 16.36
C ALA A 450 -17.18 24.94 17.27
N SER A 451 -17.47 23.72 16.78
CA SER A 451 -18.19 22.71 17.57
C SER A 451 -17.42 22.24 18.81
N LEU A 452 -16.08 22.18 18.74
CA LEU A 452 -15.23 21.85 19.88
C LEU A 452 -15.13 23.03 20.87
N CYS A 453 -15.12 24.27 20.38
CA CYS A 453 -15.16 25.46 21.23
C CYS A 453 -16.48 25.58 22.00
N GLU A 454 -17.61 25.28 21.35
CA GLU A 454 -18.93 25.19 21.97
C GLU A 454 -18.90 24.20 23.17
N LEU A 455 -18.43 22.97 22.90
CA LEU A 455 -18.30 21.94 23.92
C LEU A 455 -17.37 22.36 25.09
N ALA A 456 -16.34 23.15 24.81
CA ALA A 456 -15.41 23.67 25.76
C ALA A 456 -15.91 24.94 26.53
N GLY A 457 -17.10 25.45 26.23
CA GLY A 457 -17.66 26.70 26.76
C GLY A 457 -16.88 27.96 26.38
N LYS A 458 -16.18 27.92 25.20
CA LYS A 458 -15.34 29.03 24.69
C LYS A 458 -16.11 29.87 23.67
N GLU A 459 -17.15 30.57 24.09
CA GLU A 459 -18.09 31.30 23.20
C GLU A 459 -17.39 32.29 22.26
N LYS A 460 -16.38 33.03 22.75
CA LYS A 460 -15.63 34.00 21.93
C LYS A 460 -14.86 33.30 20.77
N ASP A 461 -14.18 32.19 21.05
CA ASP A 461 -13.44 31.44 20.06
C ASP A 461 -14.44 30.78 19.08
N GLN A 462 -15.55 30.24 19.57
CA GLN A 462 -16.61 29.67 18.75
C GLN A 462 -17.13 30.70 17.73
N GLN A 463 -17.50 31.90 18.21
CA GLN A 463 -18.00 32.96 17.34
C GLN A 463 -17.01 33.34 16.23
N GLN A 464 -15.72 33.47 16.56
CA GLN A 464 -14.67 33.76 15.58
C GLN A 464 -14.53 32.69 14.49
N PHE A 465 -14.68 31.41 14.85
CA PHE A 465 -14.64 30.32 13.86
C PHE A 465 -15.91 30.27 13.01
N LEU A 466 -17.09 30.57 13.59
CA LEU A 466 -18.34 30.63 12.82
C LEU A 466 -18.36 31.78 11.85
N GLU A 467 -17.87 32.96 12.21
CA GLU A 467 -17.74 34.10 11.31
C GLU A 467 -16.79 33.81 10.14
N ALA A 468 -15.63 33.19 10.43
CA ALA A 468 -14.69 32.76 9.41
C ALA A 468 -15.30 31.68 8.48
N ALA A 469 -16.06 30.75 9.03
CA ALA A 469 -16.74 29.70 8.26
C ALA A 469 -17.83 30.29 7.36
N GLU A 470 -18.63 31.26 7.81
CA GLU A 470 -19.67 31.89 6.99
C GLU A 470 -19.06 32.67 5.82
N LEU A 471 -17.97 33.43 6.07
CA LEU A 471 -17.23 34.11 5.01
C LEU A 471 -16.67 33.12 3.99
N ALA A 472 -16.03 32.03 4.46
CA ALA A 472 -15.49 30.99 3.60
C ALA A 472 -16.59 30.31 2.76
N LYS A 473 -17.76 30.03 3.35
CA LYS A 473 -18.92 29.43 2.66
C LYS A 473 -19.42 30.28 1.53
N GLN A 474 -19.68 31.58 1.81
CA GLN A 474 -20.17 32.50 0.76
C GLN A 474 -19.17 32.58 -0.38
N SER A 475 -17.90 32.81 -0.07
CA SER A 475 -16.84 32.91 -1.07
C SER A 475 -16.62 31.57 -1.81
N PHE A 476 -16.82 30.43 -1.16
CA PHE A 476 -16.75 29.11 -1.81
C PHE A 476 -17.82 28.99 -2.91
N LEU A 477 -19.05 29.35 -2.60
CA LEU A 477 -20.16 29.29 -3.56
C LEU A 477 -19.92 30.25 -4.74
N ASP A 478 -19.50 31.49 -4.46
CA ASP A 478 -19.23 32.51 -5.48
C ASP A 478 -18.04 32.11 -6.37
N THR A 479 -17.06 31.37 -5.86
CA THR A 479 -15.84 31.00 -6.56
C THR A 479 -15.97 29.71 -7.36
N PHE A 480 -16.58 28.67 -6.79
CA PHE A 480 -16.53 27.32 -7.34
C PHE A 480 -17.81 26.85 -8.01
N LEU A 481 -18.99 27.32 -7.57
CA LEU A 481 -20.24 26.83 -8.12
C LEU A 481 -20.51 27.47 -9.48
N ASN A 482 -20.58 26.64 -10.51
CA ASN A 482 -20.85 27.13 -11.88
C ASN A 482 -22.35 27.09 -12.25
N GLU A 483 -22.69 27.69 -13.37
CA GLU A 483 -24.07 27.73 -13.87
C GLU A 483 -24.68 26.37 -14.19
N TYR A 484 -23.84 25.33 -14.41
CA TYR A 484 -24.28 23.95 -14.67
C TYR A 484 -24.54 23.16 -13.39
N GLY A 485 -24.26 23.75 -12.21
CA GLY A 485 -24.52 23.15 -10.90
C GLY A 485 -23.47 22.16 -10.43
N TYR A 486 -22.24 22.21 -10.98
CA TYR A 486 -21.08 21.51 -10.44
C TYR A 486 -19.98 22.48 -10.03
N LEU A 487 -18.83 21.98 -9.55
CA LEU A 487 -17.78 22.84 -9.01
C LEU A 487 -16.57 22.87 -9.95
N TYR A 488 -16.01 24.05 -10.15
CA TYR A 488 -14.69 24.19 -10.77
C TYR A 488 -13.64 23.47 -9.94
N ASP A 489 -12.63 22.90 -10.58
CA ASP A 489 -11.56 22.18 -9.88
C ASP A 489 -10.60 23.12 -9.16
N TYR A 490 -10.22 24.21 -9.83
CA TYR A 490 -9.50 25.33 -9.23
C TYR A 490 -9.80 26.65 -9.95
N VAL A 491 -9.52 27.77 -9.27
CA VAL A 491 -9.67 29.12 -9.78
C VAL A 491 -8.46 29.98 -9.41
N ASP A 492 -7.79 30.58 -10.40
CA ASP A 492 -6.68 31.51 -10.20
C ASP A 492 -6.90 32.76 -11.06
N GLY A 493 -7.59 33.77 -10.54
CA GLY A 493 -8.00 34.96 -11.27
C GLY A 493 -8.91 34.63 -12.45
N LYS A 494 -8.41 34.83 -13.68
CA LYS A 494 -9.14 34.50 -14.91
C LYS A 494 -8.95 33.02 -15.35
N MET A 495 -8.02 32.32 -14.75
CA MET A 495 -7.81 30.89 -15.03
C MET A 495 -8.81 30.08 -14.21
N ILE A 496 -9.71 29.40 -14.89
CA ILE A 496 -10.77 28.58 -14.29
C ILE A 496 -10.69 27.20 -14.91
N ASP A 497 -10.52 26.16 -14.10
CA ASP A 497 -10.59 24.77 -14.58
C ASP A 497 -12.02 24.25 -14.56
N TRP A 498 -12.59 24.12 -15.75
CA TRP A 498 -13.94 23.59 -16.00
C TRP A 498 -13.98 22.07 -16.07
N SER A 499 -12.84 21.40 -15.98
CA SER A 499 -12.76 19.96 -16.09
C SER A 499 -13.61 19.29 -15.01
N VAL A 500 -14.39 18.30 -15.40
CA VAL A 500 -15.11 17.46 -14.42
C VAL A 500 -14.11 16.49 -13.81
N ARG A 501 -13.68 16.79 -12.57
CA ARG A 501 -12.73 16.03 -11.77
C ARG A 501 -13.37 15.58 -10.46
N PRO A 502 -12.85 14.52 -9.82
CA PRO A 502 -13.48 13.93 -8.64
C PRO A 502 -13.37 14.79 -7.38
N ASN A 503 -12.53 15.83 -7.38
CA ASN A 503 -12.28 16.66 -6.18
C ASN A 503 -13.52 17.36 -5.65
N MET A 504 -14.53 17.55 -6.48
CA MET A 504 -15.82 18.11 -6.07
C MET A 504 -16.65 17.17 -5.18
N ILE A 505 -16.24 15.89 -5.01
CA ILE A 505 -16.94 14.94 -4.14
C ILE A 505 -16.73 15.27 -2.65
N PHE A 506 -15.60 15.85 -2.29
CA PHE A 506 -15.26 16.10 -0.89
C PHE A 506 -16.24 17.02 -0.18
N PRO A 507 -16.64 18.19 -0.71
CA PRO A 507 -17.67 19.01 -0.05
C PRO A 507 -19.04 18.33 0.04
N VAL A 508 -19.30 17.29 -0.74
CA VAL A 508 -20.53 16.49 -0.61
C VAL A 508 -20.40 15.46 0.51
N ALA A 509 -19.23 14.86 0.66
CA ALA A 509 -18.97 13.80 1.63
C ALA A 509 -18.73 14.31 3.06
N PHE A 510 -18.12 15.50 3.23
CA PHE A 510 -17.76 16.02 4.56
C PHE A 510 -18.99 16.32 5.44
N ASP A 511 -18.81 16.25 6.75
CA ASP A 511 -19.89 16.49 7.72
C ASP A 511 -20.35 17.93 7.70
N TYR A 512 -19.41 18.87 7.62
CA TYR A 512 -19.69 20.28 7.42
C TYR A 512 -19.38 20.65 5.96
N SER A 513 -20.41 21.09 5.25
CA SER A 513 -20.35 21.36 3.83
C SER A 513 -20.84 22.78 3.52
N PRO A 514 -20.17 23.53 2.66
CA PRO A 514 -20.66 24.82 2.20
C PRO A 514 -21.86 24.70 1.25
N LEU A 515 -22.14 23.49 0.72
CA LEU A 515 -23.19 23.24 -0.26
C LEU A 515 -24.55 22.98 0.39
N SER A 516 -25.63 23.49 -0.21
CA SER A 516 -27.00 23.09 0.08
C SER A 516 -27.26 21.63 -0.36
N GLN A 517 -28.36 21.04 0.11
CA GLN A 517 -28.73 19.66 -0.27
C GLN A 517 -28.95 19.52 -1.79
N ASP A 518 -29.52 20.52 -2.42
CA ASP A 518 -29.75 20.54 -3.87
C ASP A 518 -28.45 20.64 -4.66
N GLN A 519 -27.53 21.47 -4.21
CA GLN A 519 -26.18 21.58 -4.78
C GLN A 519 -25.38 20.28 -4.60
N LYS A 520 -25.40 19.66 -3.42
CA LYS A 520 -24.79 18.35 -3.17
C LYS A 520 -25.31 17.28 -4.13
N LYS A 521 -26.64 17.24 -4.33
CA LYS A 521 -27.27 16.29 -5.25
C LYS A 521 -26.75 16.48 -6.67
N ARG A 522 -26.72 17.71 -7.18
CA ARG A 522 -26.22 18.01 -8.55
C ARG A 522 -24.75 17.61 -8.73
N VAL A 523 -23.90 17.90 -7.75
CA VAL A 523 -22.49 17.51 -7.78
C VAL A 523 -22.35 15.98 -7.75
N LEU A 524 -23.11 15.30 -6.90
CA LEU A 524 -23.09 13.83 -6.84
C LEU A 524 -23.58 13.19 -8.15
N ASP A 525 -24.63 13.75 -8.76
CA ASP A 525 -25.20 13.24 -10.01
C ASP A 525 -24.17 13.35 -11.17
N ILE A 526 -23.41 14.44 -11.26
CA ILE A 526 -22.38 14.56 -12.30
C ILE A 526 -21.19 13.64 -12.04
N CYS A 527 -20.74 13.47 -10.78
CA CYS A 527 -19.74 12.50 -10.42
C CYS A 527 -20.18 11.07 -10.80
N THR A 528 -21.43 10.72 -10.52
CA THR A 528 -21.99 9.41 -10.88
C THR A 528 -21.98 9.19 -12.38
N ARG A 529 -22.44 10.17 -13.15
CA ARG A 529 -22.60 10.06 -14.59
C ARG A 529 -21.27 10.02 -15.35
N GLU A 530 -20.28 10.79 -14.92
CA GLU A 530 -19.06 10.98 -15.69
C GLU A 530 -17.82 10.33 -15.11
N LEU A 531 -17.75 10.13 -13.79
CA LEU A 531 -16.54 9.68 -13.13
C LEU A 531 -16.62 8.28 -12.54
N LEU A 532 -17.82 7.81 -12.18
CA LEU A 532 -17.94 6.53 -11.49
C LEU A 532 -17.57 5.34 -12.38
N THR A 533 -16.77 4.46 -11.82
CA THR A 533 -16.38 3.15 -12.38
C THR A 533 -16.59 2.06 -11.33
N PRO A 534 -16.51 0.78 -11.69
CA PRO A 534 -16.50 -0.32 -10.70
C PRO A 534 -15.26 -0.30 -9.78
N LYS A 535 -14.26 0.51 -10.07
CA LYS A 535 -12.96 0.60 -9.36
C LYS A 535 -12.69 1.99 -8.76
N GLY A 536 -13.74 2.77 -8.48
CA GLY A 536 -13.64 4.12 -7.93
C GLY A 536 -13.98 5.22 -8.91
N LEU A 537 -13.56 6.45 -8.62
CA LEU A 537 -13.81 7.59 -9.49
C LEU A 537 -12.63 7.84 -10.44
N ARG A 538 -12.94 8.13 -11.71
CA ARG A 538 -11.95 8.65 -12.67
C ARG A 538 -11.40 9.98 -12.20
N SER A 539 -10.12 10.20 -12.41
CA SER A 539 -9.42 11.46 -12.12
C SER A 539 -9.78 12.59 -13.11
N LEU A 540 -10.38 12.25 -14.24
CA LEU A 540 -10.87 13.17 -15.25
C LEU A 540 -12.03 12.54 -16.03
N SER A 541 -13.03 13.34 -16.39
CA SER A 541 -14.15 12.90 -17.22
C SER A 541 -13.68 12.50 -18.63
N PRO A 542 -14.24 11.42 -19.22
CA PRO A 542 -14.00 11.05 -20.61
C PRO A 542 -14.37 12.13 -21.64
N LYS A 543 -15.17 13.11 -21.26
CA LYS A 543 -15.58 14.23 -22.12
C LYS A 543 -14.59 15.40 -22.08
N SER A 544 -13.63 15.38 -21.17
CA SER A 544 -12.62 16.44 -21.03
C SER A 544 -11.48 16.26 -22.01
N GLY A 545 -10.95 17.37 -22.52
CA GLY A 545 -9.70 17.35 -23.30
C GLY A 545 -8.54 16.81 -22.45
N GLY A 546 -7.65 16.01 -23.07
CA GLY A 546 -6.53 15.39 -22.37
C GLY A 546 -6.88 14.11 -21.61
N TYR A 547 -8.09 13.56 -21.75
CA TYR A 547 -8.46 12.28 -21.18
C TYR A 547 -7.51 11.16 -21.63
N ASN A 548 -6.81 10.54 -20.67
CA ASN A 548 -5.83 9.49 -20.89
C ASN A 548 -6.00 8.41 -19.80
N PRO A 549 -6.90 7.44 -20.03
CA PRO A 549 -7.34 6.52 -18.97
C PRO A 549 -6.46 5.31 -18.74
N VAL A 550 -5.40 5.07 -19.55
CA VAL A 550 -4.60 3.85 -19.52
C VAL A 550 -3.19 4.15 -19.00
N TYR A 551 -2.84 3.53 -17.87
CA TYR A 551 -1.56 3.74 -17.17
C TYR A 551 -0.55 2.65 -17.52
N VAL A 552 0.10 2.77 -18.70
CA VAL A 552 1.07 1.80 -19.23
C VAL A 552 2.26 2.47 -19.89
N GLY A 553 3.28 1.68 -20.22
CA GLY A 553 4.44 2.11 -20.98
C GLY A 553 5.54 2.81 -20.14
N PRO A 554 6.45 3.55 -20.80
CA PRO A 554 7.54 4.27 -20.15
C PRO A 554 7.06 5.33 -19.16
N GLN A 555 7.96 5.77 -18.27
CA GLN A 555 7.66 6.75 -17.20
C GLN A 555 6.92 7.99 -17.73
N SER A 556 7.39 8.58 -18.83
CA SER A 556 6.77 9.77 -19.40
C SER A 556 5.31 9.57 -19.80
N GLN A 557 4.97 8.41 -20.41
CA GLN A 557 3.59 8.09 -20.77
C GLN A 557 2.71 7.90 -19.54
N ARG A 558 3.23 7.19 -18.52
CA ARG A 558 2.51 6.97 -17.27
C ARG A 558 2.26 8.27 -16.51
N ASP A 559 3.25 9.19 -16.46
CA ASP A 559 3.10 10.46 -15.78
C ASP A 559 1.97 11.30 -16.37
N TYR A 560 1.80 11.28 -17.70
CA TYR A 560 0.68 11.95 -18.37
C TYR A 560 -0.68 11.27 -18.18
N ALA A 561 -0.72 9.98 -17.84
CA ALA A 561 -1.96 9.25 -17.59
C ALA A 561 -2.42 9.32 -16.13
N TYR A 562 -1.48 9.47 -15.20
CA TYR A 562 -1.64 9.20 -13.77
C TYR A 562 -2.85 9.90 -13.13
N HIS A 563 -3.15 11.16 -13.51
CA HIS A 563 -4.31 11.92 -13.02
C HIS A 563 -5.19 12.46 -14.17
N GLN A 564 -5.19 11.79 -15.32
CA GLN A 564 -5.89 12.26 -16.51
C GLN A 564 -6.94 11.26 -17.02
N GLY A 565 -7.56 10.52 -16.13
CA GLY A 565 -8.64 9.60 -16.48
C GLY A 565 -8.59 8.23 -15.81
N THR A 566 -7.49 7.88 -15.17
CA THR A 566 -7.38 6.69 -14.32
C THR A 566 -8.37 6.71 -13.16
N ALA A 567 -8.84 5.56 -12.71
CA ALA A 567 -9.77 5.42 -11.60
C ALA A 567 -9.04 5.17 -10.27
N TRP A 568 -9.52 5.83 -9.21
CA TRP A 568 -8.94 5.80 -7.88
C TRP A 568 -9.94 5.30 -6.84
N PRO A 569 -9.70 4.14 -6.22
CA PRO A 569 -10.61 3.53 -5.24
C PRO A 569 -10.88 4.40 -4.00
N TRP A 570 -9.87 5.10 -3.47
CA TRP A 570 -10.06 5.93 -2.28
C TRP A 570 -11.10 7.04 -2.47
N LEU A 571 -11.16 7.61 -3.66
CA LEU A 571 -12.23 8.55 -4.02
C LEU A 571 -13.60 7.88 -4.09
N GLY A 572 -13.61 6.57 -4.41
CA GLY A 572 -14.80 5.74 -4.36
C GLY A 572 -15.37 5.64 -2.95
N GLY A 573 -14.51 5.57 -1.91
CA GLY A 573 -14.93 5.60 -0.51
C GLY A 573 -15.69 6.89 -0.15
N PHE A 574 -15.14 8.05 -0.50
CA PHE A 574 -15.83 9.34 -0.32
C PHE A 574 -17.11 9.45 -1.14
N TYR A 575 -17.14 8.89 -2.36
CA TYR A 575 -18.35 8.84 -3.18
C TYR A 575 -19.45 8.00 -2.50
N MET A 576 -19.09 6.86 -1.91
CA MET A 576 -20.04 6.00 -1.18
C MET A 576 -20.56 6.72 0.08
N GLU A 577 -19.70 7.38 0.84
CA GLU A 577 -20.10 8.23 1.98
C GLU A 577 -21.08 9.32 1.55
N ALA A 578 -20.75 10.08 0.50
CA ALA A 578 -21.61 11.11 -0.06
C ALA A 578 -22.98 10.54 -0.46
N SER A 579 -22.99 9.39 -1.13
CA SER A 579 -24.22 8.71 -1.57
C SER A 579 -25.08 8.26 -0.40
N LEU A 580 -24.48 7.67 0.64
CA LEU A 580 -25.19 7.24 1.86
C LEU A 580 -25.75 8.44 2.64
N LYS A 581 -24.99 9.54 2.76
CA LYS A 581 -25.49 10.76 3.40
C LYS A 581 -26.69 11.39 2.67
N MET A 582 -26.67 11.37 1.33
CA MET A 582 -27.72 11.94 0.50
C MET A 582 -28.98 11.08 0.44
N TYR A 583 -28.83 9.78 0.25
CA TYR A 583 -29.94 8.88 -0.08
C TYR A 583 -30.28 7.86 1.01
N LYS A 584 -29.48 7.82 2.08
CA LYS A 584 -29.70 6.91 3.23
C LYS A 584 -29.87 5.45 2.76
N ARG A 585 -30.77 4.72 3.37
CA ARG A 585 -31.08 3.29 3.08
C ARG A 585 -31.44 3.01 1.63
N THR A 586 -31.98 3.98 0.89
CA THR A 586 -32.37 3.75 -0.51
C THR A 586 -31.17 3.49 -1.44
N ARG A 587 -29.94 3.80 -1.00
CA ARG A 587 -28.73 3.62 -1.77
C ARG A 587 -27.92 2.36 -1.39
N LEU A 588 -28.31 1.63 -0.33
CA LEU A 588 -27.56 0.47 0.18
C LEU A 588 -27.23 -0.55 -0.92
N SER A 589 -28.25 -1.07 -1.62
CA SER A 589 -28.02 -2.08 -2.68
C SER A 589 -27.14 -1.59 -3.84
N PHE A 590 -27.13 -0.29 -4.09
CA PHE A 590 -26.22 0.29 -5.08
C PHE A 590 -24.77 0.26 -4.58
N ILE A 591 -24.53 0.64 -3.33
CA ILE A 591 -23.21 0.62 -2.71
C ILE A 591 -22.69 -0.81 -2.55
N GLU A 592 -23.53 -1.76 -2.12
CA GLU A 592 -23.20 -3.19 -2.07
C GLU A 592 -22.70 -3.71 -3.42
N ARG A 593 -23.35 -3.33 -4.53
CA ARG A 593 -22.90 -3.68 -5.88
C ARG A 593 -21.58 -3.02 -6.26
N GLN A 594 -21.27 -1.81 -5.77
CA GLN A 594 -19.94 -1.22 -5.98
C GLN A 594 -18.87 -2.03 -5.23
N MET A 595 -19.16 -2.57 -4.05
CA MET A 595 -18.24 -3.42 -3.29
C MET A 595 -17.84 -4.70 -4.04
N VAL A 596 -18.71 -5.27 -4.88
CA VAL A 596 -18.39 -6.44 -5.70
C VAL A 596 -17.17 -6.18 -6.61
N GLY A 597 -17.03 -4.96 -7.14
CA GLY A 597 -15.87 -4.60 -7.96
C GLY A 597 -14.54 -4.67 -7.21
N TYR A 598 -14.55 -4.47 -5.90
CA TYR A 598 -13.36 -4.58 -5.04
C TYR A 598 -13.17 -5.99 -4.48
N ASP A 599 -14.25 -6.71 -4.24
CA ASP A 599 -14.23 -8.13 -3.84
C ASP A 599 -13.53 -8.99 -4.92
N ASP A 600 -13.89 -8.80 -6.18
CA ASP A 600 -13.22 -9.45 -7.31
C ASP A 600 -11.70 -9.17 -7.34
N GLU A 601 -11.28 -7.97 -6.94
CA GLU A 601 -9.86 -7.56 -6.93
C GLU A 601 -9.01 -8.40 -5.98
N MET A 602 -9.58 -8.92 -4.89
CA MET A 602 -8.86 -9.73 -3.91
C MET A 602 -8.14 -10.93 -4.53
N SER A 603 -8.60 -11.40 -5.68
CA SER A 603 -8.05 -12.56 -6.41
C SER A 603 -7.34 -12.21 -7.73
N CYS A 604 -7.27 -10.93 -8.12
CA CYS A 604 -6.81 -10.54 -9.47
C CYS A 604 -5.33 -10.20 -9.57
N HIS A 605 -4.86 -9.19 -8.83
CA HIS A 605 -3.49 -8.67 -8.93
C HIS A 605 -2.66 -9.08 -7.70
N CYS A 606 -2.48 -8.19 -6.74
CA CYS A 606 -1.91 -8.58 -5.45
C CYS A 606 -3.01 -9.16 -4.56
N LEU A 607 -2.85 -10.40 -4.15
CA LEU A 607 -3.89 -11.13 -3.43
C LEU A 607 -4.25 -10.48 -2.10
N GLY A 608 -5.56 -10.32 -1.87
CA GLY A 608 -6.12 -9.83 -0.62
C GLY A 608 -5.90 -8.35 -0.34
N THR A 609 -5.62 -7.54 -1.37
CA THR A 609 -5.41 -6.09 -1.24
C THR A 609 -5.89 -5.34 -2.50
N ILE A 610 -5.76 -4.01 -2.51
CA ILE A 610 -6.22 -3.15 -3.61
C ILE A 610 -5.04 -2.39 -4.21
N SER A 611 -4.89 -2.46 -5.53
CA SER A 611 -3.88 -1.72 -6.31
C SER A 611 -4.06 -0.20 -6.17
N GLU A 612 -3.00 0.58 -6.43
CA GLU A 612 -2.97 2.04 -6.29
C GLU A 612 -4.02 2.75 -7.13
N LEU A 613 -4.11 2.39 -8.40
CA LEU A 613 -5.06 2.95 -9.35
C LEU A 613 -5.47 1.89 -10.38
N PHE A 614 -6.48 2.22 -11.16
CA PHE A 614 -6.99 1.35 -12.21
C PHE A 614 -7.08 2.13 -13.52
N ASP A 615 -6.95 1.44 -14.65
CA ASP A 615 -7.28 2.03 -15.93
C ASP A 615 -8.72 2.56 -15.88
N GLY A 616 -8.97 3.74 -16.44
CA GLY A 616 -10.29 4.38 -16.37
C GLY A 616 -11.33 3.80 -17.33
N ASN A 617 -10.91 2.91 -18.25
CA ASN A 617 -11.77 2.21 -19.20
C ASN A 617 -11.69 0.68 -18.98
N PRO A 618 -12.72 -0.07 -19.40
CA PRO A 618 -12.68 -1.52 -19.35
C PRO A 618 -11.43 -2.11 -20.03
N PRO A 619 -10.83 -3.15 -19.47
CA PRO A 619 -11.30 -3.98 -18.36
C PRO A 619 -10.97 -3.44 -16.95
N PHE A 620 -10.61 -2.18 -16.77
CA PHE A 620 -10.28 -1.54 -15.48
C PHE A 620 -9.13 -2.28 -14.76
N THR A 621 -8.03 -2.46 -15.46
CA THR A 621 -6.86 -3.19 -14.95
C THR A 621 -6.16 -2.43 -13.82
N GLY A 622 -5.83 -3.11 -12.72
CA GLY A 622 -5.05 -2.56 -11.61
C GLY A 622 -3.64 -2.17 -12.04
N ARG A 623 -3.18 -1.02 -11.58
CA ARG A 623 -1.90 -0.40 -11.95
C ARG A 623 -1.21 0.21 -10.74
N GLY A 624 0.02 0.70 -10.98
CA GLY A 624 0.81 1.39 -9.96
C GLY A 624 1.34 0.44 -8.88
N ALA A 625 1.34 0.90 -7.64
CA ALA A 625 1.70 0.09 -6.48
C ALA A 625 0.70 -1.07 -6.32
N ILE A 626 1.21 -2.23 -5.97
CA ILE A 626 0.40 -3.46 -5.88
C ILE A 626 -0.57 -3.46 -4.69
N SER A 627 -0.28 -2.63 -3.68
CA SER A 627 -1.09 -2.47 -2.48
C SER A 627 -0.98 -1.00 -2.03
N PHE A 628 -2.11 -0.32 -1.82
CA PHE A 628 -2.13 1.12 -1.57
C PHE A 628 -3.00 1.48 -0.37
N ALA A 629 -2.41 2.18 0.60
CA ALA A 629 -2.99 2.43 1.92
C ALA A 629 -4.32 3.19 1.87
N MET A 630 -4.38 4.31 1.13
CA MET A 630 -5.61 5.11 1.03
C MET A 630 -6.78 4.31 0.44
N ASN A 631 -6.50 3.42 -0.53
CA ASN A 631 -7.55 2.62 -1.15
C ASN A 631 -8.13 1.58 -0.18
N VAL A 632 -7.26 0.85 0.51
CA VAL A 632 -7.70 -0.14 1.53
C VAL A 632 -8.45 0.56 2.66
N ALA A 633 -7.91 1.70 3.14
CA ALA A 633 -8.51 2.50 4.19
C ALA A 633 -9.93 2.97 3.86
N GLU A 634 -10.10 3.59 2.69
CA GLU A 634 -11.38 4.18 2.32
C GLU A 634 -12.44 3.13 1.97
N ILE A 635 -12.04 1.95 1.49
CA ILE A 635 -12.99 0.84 1.31
C ILE A 635 -13.38 0.21 2.65
N LEU A 636 -12.45 0.07 3.62
CA LEU A 636 -12.79 -0.35 4.99
C LEU A 636 -13.76 0.63 5.66
N ARG A 637 -13.49 1.94 5.55
CA ARG A 637 -14.37 2.99 6.07
C ARG A 637 -15.75 2.97 5.40
N ALA A 638 -15.79 2.70 4.09
CA ALA A 638 -17.06 2.57 3.38
C ALA A 638 -17.87 1.33 3.79
N LEU A 639 -17.20 0.20 4.09
CA LEU A 639 -17.86 -1.00 4.64
C LEU A 639 -18.47 -0.72 6.02
N GLU A 640 -17.73 -0.08 6.90
CA GLU A 640 -18.23 0.35 8.21
C GLU A 640 -19.43 1.29 8.10
N LEU A 641 -19.38 2.29 7.20
CA LEU A 641 -20.51 3.18 6.94
C LEU A 641 -21.72 2.42 6.39
N LEU A 642 -21.50 1.46 5.49
CA LEU A 642 -22.58 0.63 4.94
C LEU A 642 -23.29 -0.12 6.06
N GLU A 643 -22.57 -0.72 6.98
CA GLU A 643 -23.12 -1.41 8.15
C GLU A 643 -23.93 -0.44 9.04
N LYS A 644 -23.35 0.73 9.39
CA LYS A 644 -24.05 1.77 10.20
C LYS A 644 -25.36 2.26 9.58
N TYR A 645 -25.50 2.24 8.26
CA TYR A 645 -26.75 2.64 7.58
C TYR A 645 -27.74 1.50 7.39
N GLN A 646 -27.34 0.24 7.60
CA GLN A 646 -28.27 -0.92 7.57
C GLN A 646 -29.13 -0.97 8.84
N TYR A 647 -28.57 -0.58 9.96
CA TYR A 647 -29.24 -0.53 11.29
C TYR A 647 -29.69 0.90 11.63
#